data_b039ee417e9cdd44d5021dd5b1883788
#
_entry.id   b039ee417e9cdd44d5021dd5b1883788
#
_cell.length_a   1.000
_cell.length_b   1.000
_cell.length_c   1.000
_cell.angle_alpha   90.00
_cell.angle_beta   90.00
_cell.angle_gamma   90.00
#
_symmetry.space_group_name_H-M   'P 1'
#
loop_
_entity.id
_entity.type
_entity.pdbx_description
1 polymer ?
#
loop_
_entity_poly.entity_id
_entity_poly.type
_entity_poly.pdbx_seq_one_letter_code
_entity_poly.pdbx_strand_id
1 'polypeptide(L)'
;GPHWRGRRHHGGRQPGWRGGRPDPATMLLALAARSTSTVPSAATPEADGTAATSGSRETLTAWTGLRRRRCVLSLADGESLALVGEDAESALRWWCAQLLARDEVRLSELEDLACMPTTDGAEDRGGERVTGLRGARLTWGPQAHPHVAQLLTCPGDQVPPQALSTRPAPVGAPTCSPAWWDTVRHLCRSRITTPATSSSPLDDVPDLVVLSEVMDDLDAHELRARWEEQARSTRGRAPSLSAVLGVGSRGPVRADLVVDGPHALLAGTTGSGKSELLISWLVQLALTHPPDRLTMVLVDYKGGAAFGPLAGLPHTAGVLTDLDPAGTERALSSLETEVRRRERILAEHGAKDISSLPPQADIPHLVVAVDEFATLVGEHAEVLESLVRIAAQGRSLGIHLILATQRPQGTVSPAIRANTSLRVCLRVLDAADSRDVLGHDGAARLSRHPGRVLIGGTDGSGNVSGAGPQDRGNVVGDQVLQAPWCGSAHDVQEIVDLVSRAADGHVRPWRPWAPALPAVVDEARALELGRPRDPRGILKDPGESGRDGTAGDRVLLALTDLPRRQSLGLWHWPLTRPLLVLGAPGAGRSTLVVSAATAVLRAGRGVHLCGLTTPALTGSVETGGTTAGLSGLLTHPGVGTVVGVEDPRRLARLWGLAAGGRLGGDLLCLDNVEALVTAIDEVLGPGQGNALLEAVIRTATATSMPLLLTAPLAASTSRWATSVGLRLVLGAVTSTQAALAGLPRGVVTGGLAGRGVILDGADTTACQIILRKDPTAAGPDSTRGSTLKLEPLPARITWEQVPSGTWAVGGDAAAPVTLPEHTSVLVAGPPGSGRSTALRALAQVLTPDVLVVDDLDLADAATTSHVEAALSHSEVVLASASTERVAATFRGAISTLREREALVVLWPGLRHADQAAGMSLRTVTDPRAMTLPGRGALVYRGMCLPIQIVLPHPESNDSPIEHPV
;
A
#
# COMPACT_ATOMS: atom_id res chain seq x y z
N GLY A 1 15.62 9.61 37.23
CA GLY A 1 16.06 10.80 36.54
C GLY A 1 16.79 10.53 35.28
N PRO A 2 16.54 11.23 34.18
CA PRO A 2 17.59 11.49 33.21
C PRO A 2 17.82 12.99 33.00
N HIS A 3 19.11 13.27 32.87
CA HIS A 3 19.73 14.57 32.69
C HIS A 3 19.25 15.33 31.45
N TRP A 4 18.81 16.56 31.64
CA TRP A 4 18.69 17.55 30.57
C TRP A 4 19.99 18.34 30.45
N ARG A 5 20.71 18.19 29.35
CA ARG A 5 21.81 19.10 28.92
C ARG A 5 21.23 20.14 27.96
N GLY A 6 21.26 21.39 28.41
CA GLY A 6 20.86 22.53 27.59
C GLY A 6 21.81 22.77 26.42
N ARG A 7 21.26 23.01 25.24
CA ARG A 7 21.93 23.74 24.16
C ARG A 7 21.27 25.09 24.01
N ARG A 8 22.05 26.14 24.27
CA ARG A 8 21.69 27.53 23.94
C ARG A 8 21.74 27.69 22.42
N HIS A 9 20.66 28.07 21.80
CA HIS A 9 20.66 28.74 20.51
C HIS A 9 19.93 30.07 20.63
N HIS A 10 20.66 31.14 20.38
CA HIS A 10 20.11 32.47 20.17
C HIS A 10 19.30 32.51 18.87
N GLY A 11 18.07 32.94 18.95
CA GLY A 11 17.16 33.17 17.83
C GLY A 11 15.77 33.38 18.36
N GLY A 12 15.37 34.66 18.52
CA GLY A 12 14.05 35.03 19.01
C GLY A 12 12.94 34.48 18.12
N ARG A 13 12.32 33.38 18.52
CA ARG A 13 11.05 32.90 17.98
C ARG A 13 9.99 33.18 19.02
N GLN A 14 9.03 34.04 18.68
CA GLN A 14 7.80 34.18 19.43
C GLN A 14 7.09 32.78 19.45
N PRO A 15 6.58 32.32 20.59
CA PRO A 15 5.85 31.06 20.67
C PRO A 15 4.46 31.24 20.02
N GLY A 16 4.33 30.77 18.79
CA GLY A 16 3.01 30.57 18.20
C GLY A 16 2.30 29.39 18.87
N TRP A 17 1.01 29.49 19.05
CA TRP A 17 0.13 28.41 19.49
C TRP A 17 0.29 27.22 18.54
N ARG A 18 0.94 26.15 18.97
CA ARG A 18 0.90 24.86 18.28
C ARG A 18 -0.17 24.00 18.97
N GLY A 19 -1.11 23.49 18.18
CA GLY A 19 -2.26 22.73 18.59
C GLY A 19 -2.02 21.74 19.74
N GLY A 20 -2.43 22.14 20.91
CA GLY A 20 -2.51 21.36 22.13
C GLY A 20 -3.60 21.99 22.99
N ARG A 21 -4.22 21.21 23.89
CA ARG A 21 -5.10 21.74 24.92
C ARG A 21 -4.44 22.98 25.51
N PRO A 22 -5.16 24.10 25.72
CA PRO A 22 -4.59 25.20 26.43
C PRO A 22 -4.19 24.71 27.84
N ASP A 23 -2.91 24.43 28.01
CA ASP A 23 -2.36 24.14 29.34
C ASP A 23 -2.09 25.45 30.08
N PRO A 24 -1.94 25.39 31.40
CA PRO A 24 -1.70 26.57 32.20
C PRO A 24 -0.49 27.41 31.77
N ALA A 25 0.55 26.81 31.23
CA ALA A 25 1.74 27.52 30.76
C ALA A 25 1.48 28.26 29.43
N THR A 26 0.77 27.63 28.52
CA THR A 26 0.35 28.23 27.24
C THR A 26 -0.62 29.40 27.46
N MET A 27 -1.51 29.30 28.44
CA MET A 27 -2.41 30.38 28.82
C MET A 27 -1.65 31.60 29.37
N LEU A 28 -0.65 31.39 30.21
CA LEU A 28 0.22 32.48 30.69
C LEU A 28 0.99 33.18 29.56
N LEU A 29 1.50 32.41 28.62
CA LEU A 29 2.18 32.95 27.44
C LEU A 29 1.23 33.79 26.58
N ALA A 30 0.00 33.34 26.38
CA ALA A 30 -1.03 34.09 25.67
C ALA A 30 -1.39 35.41 26.37
N LEU A 31 -1.55 35.38 27.69
CA LEU A 31 -1.83 36.56 28.48
C LEU A 31 -0.61 37.52 28.52
N ALA A 32 0.61 37.01 28.62
CA ALA A 32 1.84 37.80 28.58
C ALA A 32 2.05 38.49 27.21
N ALA A 33 1.80 37.77 26.12
CA ALA A 33 1.89 38.34 24.76
C ALA A 33 0.88 39.50 24.58
N ARG A 34 -0.26 39.42 25.24
CA ARG A 34 -1.27 40.50 25.25
C ARG A 34 -0.89 41.68 26.13
N SER A 35 -0.17 41.44 27.22
CA SER A 35 0.25 42.51 28.14
C SER A 35 1.36 43.41 27.56
N THR A 36 2.09 42.93 26.55
CA THR A 36 3.16 43.69 25.85
C THR A 36 2.67 44.47 24.64
N SER A 37 1.45 44.29 24.18
CA SER A 37 0.86 45.09 23.12
C SER A 37 0.21 46.33 23.74
N THR A 38 0.81 47.52 23.50
CA THR A 38 0.27 48.81 23.89
C THR A 38 -1.03 49.09 23.11
N VAL A 39 -2.14 48.99 23.78
CA VAL A 39 -3.45 49.44 23.28
C VAL A 39 -3.70 50.86 23.79
N PRO A 40 -4.03 51.81 22.92
CA PRO A 40 -4.36 53.17 23.35
C PRO A 40 -5.74 53.24 24.03
N SER A 41 -5.82 54.05 25.07
CA SER A 41 -7.00 54.33 25.90
C SER A 41 -8.13 55.07 25.13
N ALA A 42 -9.35 54.63 25.28
CA ALA A 42 -10.54 55.21 24.69
C ALA A 42 -10.97 56.54 25.34
N ALA A 43 -11.29 57.52 24.55
CA ALA A 43 -11.94 58.77 24.98
C ALA A 43 -13.46 58.57 25.07
N THR A 44 -14.08 59.24 26.05
CA THR A 44 -15.53 59.33 26.26
C THR A 44 -16.29 59.88 25.08
N PRO A 45 -17.39 59.30 24.62
CA PRO A 45 -18.26 59.93 23.66
C PRO A 45 -19.31 60.81 24.32
N GLU A 46 -19.44 62.02 23.84
CA GLU A 46 -20.62 62.86 24.04
C GLU A 46 -21.87 62.23 23.39
N ALA A 47 -23.00 62.45 24.05
CA ALA A 47 -24.26 61.85 23.64
C ALA A 47 -24.75 62.44 22.32
N ASP A 48 -25.09 61.58 21.38
CA ASP A 48 -26.21 61.84 20.49
C ASP A 48 -26.91 60.52 20.12
N GLY A 49 -28.20 60.50 20.33
CA GLY A 49 -29.04 59.36 20.37
C GLY A 49 -29.34 58.76 18.99
N THR A 50 -29.02 57.54 18.80
CA THR A 50 -29.88 56.55 18.13
C THR A 50 -29.42 55.17 18.57
N ALA A 51 -30.28 54.46 19.30
CA ALA A 51 -30.05 53.15 19.82
C ALA A 51 -29.97 52.11 18.68
N ALA A 52 -28.76 51.59 18.44
CA ALA A 52 -28.59 50.30 17.80
C ALA A 52 -28.33 49.30 18.94
N THR A 53 -29.28 48.45 19.24
CA THR A 53 -29.21 47.37 20.21
C THR A 53 -28.17 46.35 19.76
N SER A 54 -26.91 46.48 20.26
CA SER A 54 -25.98 45.35 20.33
C SER A 54 -26.52 44.41 21.38
N GLY A 55 -27.01 43.25 20.99
CA GLY A 55 -27.46 42.21 21.89
C GLY A 55 -26.32 41.82 22.83
N SER A 56 -26.43 42.29 24.07
CA SER A 56 -25.59 41.82 25.18
C SER A 56 -25.80 40.32 25.32
N ARG A 57 -24.74 39.52 25.23
CA ARG A 57 -24.82 38.10 25.57
C ARG A 57 -25.35 37.97 26.99
N GLU A 58 -26.52 37.38 27.15
CA GLU A 58 -27.16 37.13 28.44
C GLU A 58 -26.42 36.07 29.26
N THR A 59 -25.47 35.35 28.65
CA THR A 59 -24.77 34.22 29.29
C THR A 59 -23.27 34.25 29.03
N LEU A 60 -22.48 33.91 30.04
CA LEU A 60 -21.04 33.64 29.96
C LEU A 60 -20.81 32.15 29.68
N THR A 61 -19.89 31.82 28.79
CA THR A 61 -19.56 30.42 28.48
C THR A 61 -18.07 30.14 28.67
N ALA A 62 -17.74 29.00 29.29
CA ALA A 62 -16.38 28.52 29.47
C ALA A 62 -16.28 27.00 29.28
N TRP A 63 -15.11 26.51 28.88
CA TRP A 63 -14.88 25.08 28.68
C TRP A 63 -14.55 24.34 29.97
N THR A 64 -15.16 23.19 30.19
CA THR A 64 -15.00 22.41 31.42
C THR A 64 -13.90 21.35 31.35
N GLY A 65 -13.29 21.08 30.21
CA GLY A 65 -12.13 20.18 30.12
C GLY A 65 -12.38 18.68 30.32
N LEU A 66 -13.60 18.16 30.19
CA LEU A 66 -13.93 16.77 30.44
C LEU A 66 -13.49 15.82 29.33
N ARG A 67 -12.95 14.64 29.68
CA ARG A 67 -12.35 13.60 28.82
C ARG A 67 -13.28 12.97 27.77
N ARG A 68 -14.61 13.10 27.84
CA ARG A 68 -15.55 12.40 26.94
C ARG A 68 -16.75 13.22 26.46
N ARG A 69 -17.01 14.40 27.00
CA ARG A 69 -18.06 15.30 26.49
C ARG A 69 -17.55 16.72 26.57
N ARG A 70 -17.70 17.47 25.48
CA ARG A 70 -17.45 18.91 25.47
C ARG A 70 -18.60 19.56 26.27
N CYS A 71 -18.38 19.80 27.53
CA CYS A 71 -19.32 20.57 28.32
C CYS A 71 -18.91 22.04 28.27
N VAL A 72 -19.78 22.88 27.78
CA VAL A 72 -19.68 24.32 27.89
C VAL A 72 -20.37 24.71 29.16
N LEU A 73 -19.68 25.45 30.04
CA LEU A 73 -20.32 26.08 31.18
C LEU A 73 -20.99 27.35 30.68
N SER A 74 -22.30 27.47 30.93
CA SER A 74 -23.04 28.68 30.63
C SER A 74 -23.52 29.25 31.96
N LEU A 75 -23.27 30.54 32.21
CA LEU A 75 -23.70 31.29 33.39
C LEU A 75 -24.61 32.42 32.96
N ALA A 76 -25.82 32.44 33.48
CA ALA A 76 -26.78 33.54 33.27
C ALA A 76 -26.63 34.61 34.36
N ASP A 77 -27.21 35.76 34.08
CA ASP A 77 -27.29 36.86 35.07
C ASP A 77 -28.03 36.43 36.33
N GLY A 78 -27.47 36.76 37.49
CA GLY A 78 -28.00 36.37 38.79
C GLY A 78 -27.75 34.91 39.20
N GLU A 79 -27.07 34.11 38.37
CA GLU A 79 -26.84 32.70 38.65
C GLU A 79 -25.69 32.50 39.65
N SER A 80 -25.88 31.57 40.57
CA SER A 80 -24.84 31.10 41.51
C SER A 80 -24.60 29.61 41.26
N LEU A 81 -23.39 29.27 40.82
CA LEU A 81 -22.98 27.91 40.55
C LEU A 81 -21.92 27.45 41.55
N ALA A 82 -22.17 26.36 42.26
CA ALA A 82 -21.20 25.74 43.15
C ALA A 82 -20.49 24.57 42.47
N LEU A 83 -19.16 24.61 42.46
CA LEU A 83 -18.29 23.52 42.06
C LEU A 83 -17.95 22.67 43.27
N VAL A 84 -18.23 21.38 43.20
CA VAL A 84 -18.06 20.42 44.30
C VAL A 84 -16.99 19.40 43.96
N GLY A 85 -16.01 19.19 44.84
CA GLY A 85 -14.95 18.18 44.66
C GLY A 85 -13.55 18.70 45.00
N GLU A 86 -12.60 17.81 45.10
CA GLU A 86 -11.20 18.12 45.46
C GLU A 86 -10.52 19.09 44.47
N ASP A 87 -10.86 19.04 43.19
CA ASP A 87 -10.28 19.89 42.14
C ASP A 87 -11.08 21.20 41.92
N ALA A 88 -12.08 21.51 42.73
CA ALA A 88 -12.99 22.62 42.48
C ALA A 88 -12.29 23.98 42.38
N GLU A 89 -11.32 24.27 43.25
CA GLU A 89 -10.55 25.53 43.18
C GLU A 89 -9.69 25.63 41.94
N SER A 90 -9.09 24.51 41.49
CA SER A 90 -8.28 24.47 40.28
C SER A 90 -9.14 24.70 39.03
N ALA A 91 -10.30 24.09 38.99
CA ALA A 91 -11.26 24.27 37.90
C ALA A 91 -11.80 25.71 37.84
N LEU A 92 -12.07 26.31 39.01
CA LEU A 92 -12.48 27.71 39.10
C LEU A 92 -11.42 28.67 38.52
N ARG A 93 -10.15 28.52 38.95
CA ARG A 93 -9.04 29.35 38.43
C ARG A 93 -8.90 29.18 36.93
N TRP A 94 -9.04 27.97 36.44
CA TRP A 94 -8.96 27.68 35.01
C TRP A 94 -10.08 28.36 34.20
N TRP A 95 -11.32 28.33 34.68
CA TRP A 95 -12.44 28.97 34.00
C TRP A 95 -12.34 30.49 34.04
N CYS A 96 -11.97 31.06 35.17
CA CYS A 96 -11.75 32.48 35.27
C CYS A 96 -10.63 32.98 34.33
N ALA A 97 -9.53 32.21 34.20
CA ALA A 97 -8.46 32.54 33.25
C ALA A 97 -8.90 32.50 31.79
N GLN A 98 -9.78 31.55 31.41
CA GLN A 98 -10.36 31.51 30.06
C GLN A 98 -11.25 32.75 29.79
N LEU A 99 -12.08 33.13 30.74
CA LEU A 99 -12.97 34.31 30.60
C LEU A 99 -12.15 35.60 30.52
N LEU A 100 -11.12 35.75 31.36
CA LEU A 100 -10.18 36.87 31.32
C LEU A 100 -9.40 36.91 30.02
N ALA A 101 -8.99 35.74 29.47
CA ALA A 101 -8.29 35.67 28.21
C ALA A 101 -9.15 36.07 27.02
N ARG A 102 -10.45 36.05 27.13
CA ARG A 102 -11.42 36.47 26.10
C ARG A 102 -11.91 37.91 26.25
N ASP A 103 -11.43 38.62 27.24
CA ASP A 103 -11.94 39.97 27.61
C ASP A 103 -13.46 40.02 27.94
N GLU A 104 -14.04 38.87 28.30
CA GLU A 104 -15.47 38.78 28.64
C GLU A 104 -15.77 39.25 30.05
N VAL A 105 -14.75 39.34 30.92
CA VAL A 105 -14.88 39.69 32.34
C VAL A 105 -13.82 40.71 32.76
N ARG A 106 -14.18 41.64 33.61
CA ARG A 106 -13.24 42.66 34.11
C ARG A 106 -12.49 42.20 35.34
N LEU A 107 -11.21 42.55 35.45
CA LEU A 107 -10.33 42.10 36.50
C LEU A 107 -10.68 42.69 37.88
N SER A 108 -11.23 43.91 37.93
CA SER A 108 -11.65 44.57 39.17
C SER A 108 -12.71 43.81 39.98
N GLU A 109 -13.38 42.86 39.35
CA GLU A 109 -14.48 42.10 39.85
C GLU A 109 -14.08 40.68 40.27
N LEU A 110 -12.84 40.29 40.01
CA LEU A 110 -12.23 39.00 40.36
C LEU A 110 -11.28 39.11 41.59
N GLU A 111 -11.35 40.19 42.35
CA GLU A 111 -10.33 40.50 43.35
C GLU A 111 -10.26 39.51 44.49
N ASP A 112 -11.32 38.77 44.78
CA ASP A 112 -11.30 37.84 45.92
C ASP A 112 -11.79 36.44 45.54
N LEU A 113 -10.86 35.54 45.30
CA LEU A 113 -11.00 34.14 45.69
C LEU A 113 -10.94 34.00 47.24
N ALA A 114 -11.11 35.10 47.98
CA ALA A 114 -11.20 35.14 49.42
C ALA A 114 -12.65 34.89 49.87
N CYS A 115 -12.83 34.36 51.08
CA CYS A 115 -14.12 34.08 51.71
C CYS A 115 -15.20 35.09 51.35
N MET A 116 -16.18 34.66 50.55
CA MET A 116 -17.35 35.50 50.28
C MET A 116 -18.19 35.62 51.58
N PRO A 117 -18.53 36.78 51.99
CA PRO A 117 -19.54 36.94 53.09
C PRO A 117 -20.87 36.45 52.54
N THR A 118 -21.51 35.54 53.23
CA THR A 118 -22.90 35.18 52.96
C THR A 118 -23.74 36.45 53.12
N THR A 119 -24.21 37.02 51.98
CA THR A 119 -25.18 38.13 52.04
C THR A 119 -26.53 37.57 52.44
N ASP A 120 -27.00 38.04 53.47
CA ASP A 120 -28.28 38.38 54.01
C ASP A 120 -28.76 37.61 55.22
N GLY A 121 -28.89 38.39 56.22
CA GLY A 121 -29.77 38.42 57.40
C GLY A 121 -30.77 37.29 57.51
N ALA A 122 -30.34 36.16 57.99
CA ALA A 122 -31.18 35.29 58.78
C ALA A 122 -30.44 35.06 60.08
N GLU A 123 -30.86 35.79 61.06
CA GLU A 123 -30.52 35.54 62.43
C GLU A 123 -30.93 34.12 62.85
N ASP A 124 -29.89 33.36 63.20
CA ASP A 124 -29.87 32.47 64.34
C ASP A 124 -30.97 31.41 64.48
N ARG A 125 -30.63 30.16 64.30
CA ARG A 125 -30.92 29.11 65.33
C ARG A 125 -29.89 28.02 65.21
N GLY A 126 -28.80 28.12 65.97
CA GLY A 126 -28.03 26.94 66.41
C GLY A 126 -26.85 26.55 65.53
N GLY A 127 -25.70 27.16 65.78
CA GLY A 127 -24.42 26.47 65.84
C GLY A 127 -23.76 26.08 64.45
N GLU A 128 -22.66 26.58 64.24
CA GLU A 128 -21.56 26.38 63.26
C GLU A 128 -21.65 27.25 62.03
N ARG A 129 -20.93 28.38 62.16
CA ARG A 129 -20.54 29.17 60.92
C ARG A 129 -19.74 28.33 60.00
N VAL A 130 -20.31 27.99 58.86
CA VAL A 130 -19.54 27.49 57.69
C VAL A 130 -18.70 28.63 57.12
N THR A 131 -17.60 28.92 57.81
CA THR A 131 -16.55 29.82 57.33
C THR A 131 -15.69 29.05 56.29
N GLY A 132 -15.84 29.34 55.00
CA GLY A 132 -14.86 28.80 54.09
C GLY A 132 -15.25 28.58 52.65
N LEU A 133 -16.40 29.08 52.17
CA LEU A 133 -16.70 29.06 50.76
C LEU A 133 -15.81 30.07 50.03
N ARG A 134 -14.95 29.58 49.14
CA ARG A 134 -14.17 30.41 48.22
C ARG A 134 -14.91 30.54 46.91
N GLY A 135 -14.92 31.71 46.30
CA GLY A 135 -15.62 31.94 45.04
C GLY A 135 -15.13 33.14 44.29
N ALA A 136 -15.63 33.31 43.09
CA ALA A 136 -15.40 34.48 42.27
C ALA A 136 -16.76 35.08 41.88
N ARG A 137 -16.89 36.38 42.00
CA ARG A 137 -18.00 37.14 41.43
C ARG A 137 -17.60 37.63 40.06
N LEU A 138 -18.36 37.25 39.06
CA LEU A 138 -18.11 37.56 37.65
C LEU A 138 -19.09 38.65 37.22
N THR A 139 -18.60 39.68 36.59
CA THR A 139 -19.42 40.78 36.07
C THR A 139 -19.07 41.01 34.61
N TRP A 140 -20.07 41.10 33.73
CA TRP A 140 -19.90 41.35 32.29
C TRP A 140 -21.01 42.23 31.74
N GLY A 141 -20.88 42.72 30.54
CA GLY A 141 -21.83 43.54 29.82
C GLY A 141 -21.65 45.05 30.07
N PRO A 142 -22.64 45.90 29.73
CA PRO A 142 -22.55 47.38 29.79
C PRO A 142 -22.38 47.88 31.22
N GLN A 143 -21.60 48.95 31.43
CA GLN A 143 -21.36 49.51 32.77
C GLN A 143 -22.62 50.01 33.47
N ALA A 144 -23.67 50.40 32.72
CA ALA A 144 -24.92 50.91 33.32
C ALA A 144 -25.81 49.78 33.90
N HIS A 145 -25.75 48.59 33.33
CA HIS A 145 -26.51 47.43 33.78
C HIS A 145 -25.66 46.18 33.63
N PRO A 146 -24.68 45.93 34.51
CA PRO A 146 -23.81 44.76 34.43
C PRO A 146 -24.58 43.50 34.82
N HIS A 147 -24.38 42.43 34.07
CA HIS A 147 -24.77 41.09 34.46
C HIS A 147 -23.81 40.57 35.55
N VAL A 148 -24.32 39.83 36.53
CA VAL A 148 -23.53 39.36 37.68
C VAL A 148 -23.83 37.86 37.90
N ALA A 149 -22.79 37.04 38.00
CA ALA A 149 -22.93 35.66 38.45
C ALA A 149 -21.86 35.30 39.47
N GLN A 150 -22.11 34.28 40.25
CA GLN A 150 -21.17 33.78 41.26
C GLN A 150 -20.75 32.36 40.98
N LEU A 151 -19.43 32.11 41.04
CA LEU A 151 -18.83 30.78 41.02
C LEU A 151 -18.27 30.47 42.39
N LEU A 152 -18.80 29.45 43.06
CA LEU A 152 -18.41 29.06 44.41
C LEU A 152 -17.68 27.72 44.39
N THR A 153 -16.75 27.48 45.29
CA THR A 153 -16.08 26.18 45.45
C THR A 153 -16.41 25.57 46.79
N CYS A 154 -16.85 24.32 46.81
CA CYS A 154 -17.11 23.55 48.02
C CYS A 154 -16.12 22.39 48.10
N PRO A 155 -15.23 22.34 49.08
CA PRO A 155 -14.45 21.14 49.35
C PRO A 155 -15.35 20.06 49.98
N GLY A 156 -15.44 18.88 49.31
CA GLY A 156 -16.27 17.77 49.80
C GLY A 156 -17.73 17.78 49.33
N ASP A 157 -18.55 16.92 49.93
CA ASP A 157 -19.95 16.66 49.51
C ASP A 157 -20.97 17.66 50.11
N GLN A 158 -20.53 18.72 50.79
CA GLN A 158 -21.40 19.71 51.43
C GLN A 158 -21.71 20.83 50.43
N VAL A 159 -22.92 20.82 49.91
CA VAL A 159 -23.46 21.87 49.06
C VAL A 159 -24.12 22.96 49.89
N PRO A 160 -23.76 24.24 49.70
CA PRO A 160 -24.43 25.33 50.42
C PRO A 160 -25.89 25.42 49.95
N PRO A 161 -26.82 25.69 50.90
CA PRO A 161 -28.26 25.80 50.61
C PRO A 161 -28.62 26.95 49.66
N GLN A 162 -27.69 27.87 49.39
CA GLN A 162 -27.89 29.07 48.59
C GLN A 162 -27.45 28.95 47.14
N ALA A 163 -26.83 27.82 46.75
CA ALA A 163 -26.43 27.59 45.37
C ALA A 163 -27.65 27.11 44.55
N LEU A 164 -28.04 27.87 43.55
CA LEU A 164 -29.14 27.52 42.66
C LEU A 164 -28.84 26.33 41.75
N SER A 165 -27.57 26.07 41.53
CA SER A 165 -27.12 24.87 40.79
C SER A 165 -25.77 24.38 41.33
N THR A 166 -25.60 23.05 41.35
CA THR A 166 -24.36 22.41 41.76
C THR A 166 -23.85 21.51 40.63
N ARG A 167 -22.55 21.56 40.37
CA ARG A 167 -21.90 20.64 39.41
C ARG A 167 -20.65 20.04 40.03
N PRO A 168 -20.40 18.75 39.83
CA PRO A 168 -19.13 18.16 40.23
C PRO A 168 -17.97 18.84 39.49
N ALA A 169 -16.87 19.10 40.18
CA ALA A 169 -15.67 19.61 39.56
C ALA A 169 -15.19 18.61 38.49
N PRO A 170 -14.77 19.07 37.30
CA PRO A 170 -14.36 18.19 36.22
C PRO A 170 -13.11 17.41 36.61
N VAL A 171 -13.19 16.09 36.57
CA VAL A 171 -12.05 15.20 36.83
C VAL A 171 -11.02 15.41 35.73
N GLY A 172 -9.78 15.79 36.10
CA GLY A 172 -8.69 16.04 35.17
C GLY A 172 -8.67 17.48 34.61
N ALA A 173 -9.29 18.43 35.26
CA ALA A 173 -9.01 19.86 35.03
C ALA A 173 -7.49 20.12 35.19
N PRO A 174 -6.89 21.04 34.41
CA PRO A 174 -5.50 21.41 34.58
C PRO A 174 -5.26 21.89 36.03
N THR A 175 -4.19 21.40 36.66
CA THR A 175 -3.83 21.83 38.03
C THR A 175 -3.31 23.28 38.00
N CYS A 176 -4.15 24.21 38.38
CA CYS A 176 -3.84 25.63 38.44
C CYS A 176 -3.52 26.02 39.88
N SER A 177 -2.21 26.14 40.19
CA SER A 177 -1.75 26.52 41.52
C SER A 177 -2.12 27.97 41.87
N PRO A 178 -2.20 28.36 43.19
CA PRO A 178 -2.38 29.74 43.56
C PRO A 178 -1.32 30.69 42.95
N ALA A 179 -0.06 30.28 42.92
CA ALA A 179 1.02 31.07 42.31
C ALA A 179 0.82 31.27 40.80
N TRP A 180 0.30 30.28 40.08
CA TRP A 180 -0.08 30.41 38.68
C TRP A 180 -1.20 31.45 38.51
N TRP A 181 -2.20 31.41 39.38
CA TRP A 181 -3.31 32.38 39.39
C TRP A 181 -2.84 33.80 39.68
N ASP A 182 -1.90 33.99 40.63
CA ASP A 182 -1.29 35.30 40.89
C ASP A 182 -0.56 35.86 39.67
N THR A 183 0.08 34.99 38.87
CA THR A 183 0.70 35.40 37.61
C THR A 183 -0.35 35.84 36.59
N VAL A 184 -1.47 35.11 36.48
CA VAL A 184 -2.61 35.49 35.60
C VAL A 184 -3.13 36.87 36.00
N ARG A 185 -3.37 37.10 37.32
CA ARG A 185 -3.85 38.38 37.84
C ARG A 185 -2.88 39.52 37.56
N HIS A 186 -1.58 39.29 37.74
CA HIS A 186 -0.54 40.29 37.45
C HIS A 186 -0.53 40.71 35.98
N LEU A 187 -0.58 39.73 35.08
CA LEU A 187 -0.62 39.99 33.64
C LEU A 187 -1.88 40.75 33.20
N CYS A 188 -3.00 40.50 33.84
CA CYS A 188 -4.23 41.23 33.55
C CYS A 188 -4.26 42.64 34.15
N ARG A 189 -3.66 42.87 35.34
CA ARG A 189 -3.56 44.22 35.99
C ARG A 189 -2.67 45.19 35.20
N SER A 190 -1.67 44.73 34.50
CA SER A 190 -0.80 45.57 33.64
C SER A 190 -1.54 46.24 32.47
N ARG A 191 -2.78 45.86 32.18
CA ARG A 191 -3.64 46.38 31.10
C ARG A 191 -4.39 47.69 31.49
N ILE A 192 -4.49 48.02 32.79
CA ILE A 192 -5.43 49.06 33.28
C ILE A 192 -4.85 50.50 33.19
N THR A 193 -3.60 50.71 32.78
CA THR A 193 -2.88 51.99 32.93
C THR A 193 -2.62 52.79 31.66
N THR A 194 -3.28 52.55 30.54
CA THR A 194 -3.12 53.37 29.32
C THR A 194 -4.47 53.86 28.77
N PRO A 195 -4.70 55.19 28.57
CA PRO A 195 -5.96 55.71 28.04
C PRO A 195 -6.05 55.47 26.51
N ALA A 196 -7.22 55.06 26.07
CA ALA A 196 -7.50 54.71 24.67
C ALA A 196 -7.69 55.96 23.81
N THR A 197 -7.00 56.01 22.67
CA THR A 197 -7.34 56.93 21.56
C THR A 197 -7.67 56.09 20.32
N SER A 198 -8.88 56.33 19.80
CA SER A 198 -9.46 55.88 18.51
C SER A 198 -9.46 54.41 18.18
N SER A 199 -10.62 53.75 18.31
CA SER A 199 -10.93 52.42 17.82
C SER A 199 -10.86 52.36 16.32
N SER A 200 -9.92 51.58 15.77
CA SER A 200 -9.95 51.10 14.37
C SER A 200 -11.04 50.05 14.25
N PRO A 201 -11.72 49.88 13.09
CA PRO A 201 -12.71 48.83 12.85
C PRO A 201 -12.16 47.39 12.99
N LEU A 202 -10.87 47.24 13.31
CA LEU A 202 -10.19 45.97 13.55
C LEU A 202 -10.30 45.41 14.98
N ASP A 203 -10.76 46.24 15.93
CA ASP A 203 -10.74 45.89 17.38
C ASP A 203 -11.91 45.01 17.79
N ASP A 204 -12.94 44.86 16.96
CA ASP A 204 -14.16 44.07 17.25
C ASP A 204 -14.10 42.63 16.74
N VAL A 205 -12.97 42.17 16.16
CA VAL A 205 -12.81 40.79 15.64
C VAL A 205 -12.23 39.91 16.74
N PRO A 206 -12.88 38.78 17.12
CA PRO A 206 -12.41 37.90 18.20
C PRO A 206 -11.01 37.37 17.89
N ASP A 207 -10.16 37.26 18.90
CA ASP A 207 -8.79 36.75 18.70
C ASP A 207 -8.73 35.24 18.48
N LEU A 208 -9.73 34.51 18.95
CA LEU A 208 -9.87 33.07 18.80
C LEU A 208 -11.35 32.73 18.64
N VAL A 209 -11.65 31.90 17.67
CA VAL A 209 -12.97 31.30 17.46
C VAL A 209 -12.77 29.78 17.50
N VAL A 210 -13.45 29.08 18.38
CA VAL A 210 -13.42 27.61 18.39
C VAL A 210 -14.60 27.05 17.60
N LEU A 211 -14.43 25.84 17.06
CA LEU A 211 -15.43 25.25 16.18
C LEU A 211 -16.82 25.17 16.83
N SER A 212 -16.90 24.89 18.12
CA SER A 212 -18.15 24.81 18.88
C SER A 212 -18.88 26.16 19.02
N GLU A 213 -18.26 27.29 18.68
CA GLU A 213 -18.93 28.60 18.63
C GLU A 213 -19.67 28.82 17.31
N VAL A 214 -19.35 28.07 16.29
CA VAL A 214 -19.91 28.19 14.94
C VAL A 214 -20.70 26.98 14.47
N MET A 215 -20.54 25.85 15.18
CA MET A 215 -21.19 24.56 14.91
C MET A 215 -21.78 24.02 16.20
N ASP A 216 -22.95 23.39 16.12
CA ASP A 216 -23.56 22.73 17.28
C ASP A 216 -22.72 21.52 17.73
N ASP A 217 -22.61 21.32 19.05
CA ASP A 217 -21.94 20.16 19.62
C ASP A 217 -22.96 19.00 19.69
N LEU A 218 -22.84 18.07 18.74
CA LEU A 218 -23.77 16.97 18.55
C LEU A 218 -23.09 15.64 18.93
N ASP A 219 -23.88 14.72 19.48
CA ASP A 219 -23.44 13.33 19.57
C ASP A 219 -23.64 12.59 18.24
N ALA A 220 -23.18 11.33 18.14
CA ALA A 220 -23.25 10.57 16.90
C ALA A 220 -24.70 10.28 16.43
N HIS A 221 -25.63 10.15 17.34
CA HIS A 221 -27.05 9.93 17.04
C HIS A 221 -27.69 11.24 16.54
N GLU A 222 -27.43 12.34 17.20
CA GLU A 222 -27.91 13.68 16.82
C GLU A 222 -27.36 14.10 15.46
N LEU A 223 -26.05 13.83 15.22
CA LEU A 223 -25.43 14.10 13.93
C LEU A 223 -26.09 13.29 12.80
N ARG A 224 -26.35 12.01 13.03
CA ARG A 224 -27.09 11.16 12.08
C ARG A 224 -28.50 11.70 11.82
N ALA A 225 -29.25 12.03 12.86
CA ALA A 225 -30.58 12.59 12.72
C ALA A 225 -30.59 13.91 11.93
N ARG A 226 -29.57 14.76 12.13
CA ARG A 226 -29.37 16.00 11.36
C ARG A 226 -29.11 15.73 9.88
N TRP A 227 -28.27 14.76 9.56
CA TRP A 227 -28.04 14.35 8.18
C TRP A 227 -29.30 13.83 7.50
N GLU A 228 -30.09 13.01 8.20
CA GLU A 228 -31.37 12.49 7.69
C GLU A 228 -32.39 13.61 7.49
N GLU A 229 -32.49 14.57 8.40
CA GLU A 229 -33.36 15.73 8.27
C GLU A 229 -32.97 16.62 7.09
N GLN A 230 -31.67 16.87 6.94
CA GLN A 230 -31.14 17.64 5.82
C GLN A 230 -31.41 16.90 4.48
N ALA A 231 -31.24 15.59 4.41
CA ALA A 231 -31.54 14.80 3.24
C ALA A 231 -33.05 14.87 2.87
N ARG A 232 -33.94 15.00 3.86
CA ARG A 232 -35.39 15.20 3.65
C ARG A 232 -35.72 16.59 3.20
N SER A 233 -35.13 17.61 3.80
CA SER A 233 -35.40 19.03 3.53
C SER A 233 -34.80 19.53 2.21
N THR A 234 -33.75 18.89 1.70
CA THR A 234 -33.06 19.26 0.44
C THR A 234 -33.64 18.56 -0.79
N ARG A 235 -34.65 17.70 -0.64
CA ARG A 235 -35.34 17.10 -1.79
C ARG A 235 -35.93 18.19 -2.69
N GLY A 236 -35.32 18.38 -3.88
CA GLY A 236 -35.73 19.41 -4.85
C GLY A 236 -35.10 20.78 -4.67
N ARG A 237 -34.17 20.97 -3.76
CA ARG A 237 -33.34 22.18 -3.65
C ARG A 237 -31.91 21.87 -4.14
N ALA A 238 -31.23 22.90 -4.68
CA ALA A 238 -29.82 22.80 -5.01
C ALA A 238 -29.01 22.44 -3.73
N PRO A 239 -28.11 21.47 -3.81
CA PRO A 239 -27.25 21.12 -2.69
C PRO A 239 -26.39 22.32 -2.27
N SER A 240 -26.06 22.43 -0.99
CA SER A 240 -25.25 23.50 -0.41
C SER A 240 -24.04 22.88 0.25
N LEU A 241 -22.82 23.38 -0.05
CA LEU A 241 -21.57 23.03 0.61
C LEU A 241 -21.05 24.21 1.41
N SER A 242 -21.85 24.65 2.38
CA SER A 242 -21.61 25.86 3.18
C SER A 242 -20.79 25.56 4.44
N ALA A 243 -19.80 26.41 4.69
CA ALA A 243 -19.01 26.41 5.92
C ALA A 243 -18.76 27.83 6.44
N VAL A 244 -18.56 28.00 7.72
CA VAL A 244 -18.13 29.27 8.34
C VAL A 244 -16.62 29.39 8.13
N LEU A 245 -16.19 30.37 7.35
CA LEU A 245 -14.77 30.65 7.10
C LEU A 245 -14.15 31.60 8.09
N GLY A 246 -14.97 32.38 8.79
CA GLY A 246 -14.51 33.29 9.82
C GLY A 246 -15.65 33.98 10.55
N VAL A 247 -15.33 34.56 11.69
CA VAL A 247 -16.22 35.39 12.48
C VAL A 247 -15.65 36.81 12.53
N GLY A 248 -16.43 37.78 12.11
CA GLY A 248 -16.10 39.19 12.18
C GLY A 248 -16.95 39.93 13.18
N SER A 249 -16.81 41.27 13.22
CA SER A 249 -17.58 42.16 14.09
C SER A 249 -19.10 42.07 13.89
N ARG A 250 -19.54 41.57 12.71
CA ARG A 250 -20.95 41.40 12.38
C ARG A 250 -21.46 39.96 12.55
N GLY A 251 -20.63 39.08 13.09
CA GLY A 251 -20.93 37.66 13.28
C GLY A 251 -20.26 36.73 12.26
N PRO A 252 -20.70 35.46 12.18
CA PRO A 252 -20.08 34.43 11.33
C PRO A 252 -20.34 34.69 9.83
N VAL A 253 -19.28 34.59 9.04
CA VAL A 253 -19.32 34.67 7.58
C VAL A 253 -19.21 33.27 6.98
N ARG A 254 -20.22 32.89 6.21
CA ARG A 254 -20.33 31.60 5.54
C ARG A 254 -19.96 31.74 4.07
N ALA A 255 -19.31 30.69 3.53
CA ALA A 255 -19.13 30.54 2.11
C ALA A 255 -19.63 29.17 1.66
N ASP A 256 -20.22 29.14 0.47
CA ASP A 256 -20.79 27.92 -0.11
C ASP A 256 -20.08 27.61 -1.44
N LEU A 257 -19.40 26.47 -1.51
CA LEU A 257 -18.68 26.04 -2.71
C LEU A 257 -19.58 25.81 -3.93
N VAL A 258 -20.88 25.65 -3.75
CA VAL A 258 -21.82 25.48 -4.87
C VAL A 258 -22.32 26.84 -5.39
N VAL A 259 -22.59 27.76 -4.47
CA VAL A 259 -23.21 29.06 -4.78
C VAL A 259 -22.19 30.15 -5.03
N ASP A 260 -21.23 30.34 -4.12
CA ASP A 260 -20.25 31.44 -4.14
C ASP A 260 -19.06 31.16 -5.08
N GLY A 261 -18.91 29.92 -5.50
CA GLY A 261 -17.95 29.53 -6.53
C GLY A 261 -17.56 28.08 -6.41
N PRO A 262 -17.48 27.36 -7.53
CA PRO A 262 -17.20 25.92 -7.51
C PRO A 262 -15.81 25.61 -6.96
N HIS A 263 -14.92 26.60 -6.98
CA HIS A 263 -13.53 26.41 -6.58
C HIS A 263 -13.04 27.57 -5.73
N ALA A 264 -12.16 27.26 -4.77
CA ALA A 264 -11.59 28.23 -3.84
C ALA A 264 -10.06 28.25 -3.94
N LEU A 265 -9.50 29.45 -3.79
CA LEU A 265 -8.08 29.71 -3.62
C LEU A 265 -7.83 30.18 -2.19
N LEU A 266 -6.98 29.47 -1.46
CA LEU A 266 -6.60 29.77 -0.09
C LEU A 266 -5.11 30.10 0.00
N ALA A 267 -4.76 31.31 0.39
CA ALA A 267 -3.37 31.75 0.52
C ALA A 267 -3.02 32.15 1.95
N GLY A 268 -1.74 32.00 2.29
CA GLY A 268 -1.22 32.43 3.59
C GLY A 268 0.16 31.89 3.89
N THR A 269 0.99 32.68 4.56
CA THR A 269 2.35 32.25 4.93
C THR A 269 2.37 31.18 6.01
N THR A 270 3.54 30.55 6.19
CA THR A 270 3.75 29.60 7.29
C THR A 270 3.42 30.27 8.63
N GLY A 271 2.60 29.59 9.46
CA GLY A 271 2.16 30.10 10.76
C GLY A 271 1.01 31.12 10.72
N SER A 272 0.44 31.41 9.56
CA SER A 272 -0.76 32.27 9.44
C SER A 272 -2.05 31.55 9.86
N GLY A 273 -2.06 30.23 9.99
CA GLY A 273 -3.24 29.40 10.27
C GLY A 273 -3.89 28.79 9.01
N LYS A 274 -3.22 28.81 7.85
CA LYS A 274 -3.75 28.32 6.57
C LYS A 274 -4.24 26.86 6.65
N SER A 275 -3.39 25.95 7.10
CA SER A 275 -3.75 24.51 7.20
C SER A 275 -4.82 24.26 8.27
N GLU A 276 -4.82 25.03 9.37
CA GLU A 276 -5.87 24.96 10.40
C GLU A 276 -7.24 25.40 9.87
N LEU A 277 -7.30 26.49 9.07
CA LEU A 277 -8.54 26.90 8.41
C LEU A 277 -9.00 25.84 7.41
N LEU A 278 -8.09 25.25 6.64
CA LEU A 278 -8.43 24.21 5.68
C LEU A 278 -8.99 22.97 6.39
N ILE A 279 -8.39 22.53 7.49
CA ILE A 279 -8.91 21.44 8.33
C ILE A 279 -10.29 21.79 8.86
N SER A 280 -10.46 22.99 9.43
CA SER A 280 -11.74 23.45 9.96
C SER A 280 -12.83 23.47 8.89
N TRP A 281 -12.49 23.91 7.69
CA TRP A 281 -13.44 23.90 6.56
C TRP A 281 -13.91 22.50 6.23
N LEU A 282 -12.97 21.56 6.04
CA LEU A 282 -13.28 20.16 5.71
C LEU A 282 -14.06 19.45 6.81
N VAL A 283 -13.71 19.70 8.07
CA VAL A 283 -14.44 19.17 9.23
C VAL A 283 -15.88 19.68 9.27
N GLN A 284 -16.11 20.98 9.03
CA GLN A 284 -17.45 21.53 8.98
C GLN A 284 -18.31 20.91 7.88
N LEU A 285 -17.72 20.68 6.69
CA LEU A 285 -18.39 19.99 5.60
C LEU A 285 -18.76 18.56 5.98
N ALA A 286 -17.86 17.82 6.66
CA ALA A 286 -18.12 16.46 7.11
C ALA A 286 -19.18 16.40 8.24
N LEU A 287 -19.24 17.38 9.13
CA LEU A 287 -20.28 17.48 10.15
C LEU A 287 -21.65 17.87 9.57
N THR A 288 -21.66 18.50 8.39
CA THR A 288 -22.89 18.97 7.76
C THR A 288 -23.49 17.96 6.81
N HIS A 289 -22.65 17.21 6.09
CA HIS A 289 -23.09 16.29 5.03
C HIS A 289 -22.72 14.84 5.35
N PRO A 290 -23.60 13.87 5.05
CA PRO A 290 -23.24 12.45 5.19
C PRO A 290 -22.28 11.99 4.08
N PRO A 291 -21.56 10.88 4.28
CA PRO A 291 -20.54 10.42 3.33
C PRO A 291 -21.09 9.96 1.98
N ASP A 292 -22.36 9.64 1.86
CA ASP A 292 -23.03 9.34 0.59
C ASP A 292 -23.35 10.57 -0.26
N ARG A 293 -23.23 11.78 0.33
CA ARG A 293 -23.45 13.06 -0.36
C ARG A 293 -22.18 13.86 -0.62
N LEU A 294 -21.12 13.58 0.13
CA LEU A 294 -19.85 14.29 0.06
C LEU A 294 -18.69 13.33 0.12
N THR A 295 -17.79 13.41 -0.85
CA THR A 295 -16.51 12.69 -0.88
C THR A 295 -15.36 13.68 -0.93
N MET A 296 -14.28 13.39 -0.21
CA MET A 296 -13.10 14.25 -0.13
C MET A 296 -11.85 13.54 -0.63
N VAL A 297 -11.03 14.28 -1.36
CA VAL A 297 -9.67 13.91 -1.78
C VAL A 297 -8.73 14.93 -1.18
N LEU A 298 -7.77 14.46 -0.41
CA LEU A 298 -6.84 15.32 0.33
C LEU A 298 -5.44 15.16 -0.24
N VAL A 299 -4.81 16.28 -0.60
CA VAL A 299 -3.48 16.29 -1.23
C VAL A 299 -2.54 17.13 -0.36
N ASP A 300 -1.56 16.48 0.26
CA ASP A 300 -0.58 17.09 1.16
C ASP A 300 0.84 16.92 0.63
N TYR A 301 1.33 17.94 -0.04
CA TYR A 301 2.68 18.00 -0.61
C TYR A 301 3.70 18.66 0.33
N LYS A 302 3.50 18.52 1.64
CA LYS A 302 4.39 19.06 2.67
C LYS A 302 4.72 18.04 3.76
N GLY A 303 4.96 16.78 3.39
CA GLY A 303 5.34 15.72 4.32
C GLY A 303 4.18 14.99 4.99
N GLY A 304 2.95 15.11 4.49
CA GLY A 304 1.81 14.28 4.93
C GLY A 304 1.25 14.58 6.32
N ALA A 305 1.67 15.69 6.95
CA ALA A 305 1.33 15.97 8.35
C ALA A 305 0.02 16.78 8.50
N ALA A 306 -0.41 17.54 7.49
CA ALA A 306 -1.56 18.44 7.62
C ALA A 306 -2.89 17.69 7.68
N PHE A 307 -3.09 16.71 6.81
CA PHE A 307 -4.35 15.97 6.71
C PHE A 307 -4.36 14.62 7.44
N GLY A 308 -3.29 14.26 8.15
CA GLY A 308 -3.20 12.99 8.88
C GLY A 308 -4.46 12.64 9.69
N PRO A 309 -4.96 13.56 10.53
CA PRO A 309 -6.17 13.32 11.33
C PRO A 309 -7.44 13.08 10.49
N LEU A 310 -7.54 13.70 9.30
CA LEU A 310 -8.72 13.60 8.44
C LEU A 310 -8.74 12.32 7.58
N ALA A 311 -7.65 11.56 7.54
CA ALA A 311 -7.57 10.30 6.79
C ALA A 311 -8.61 9.28 7.25
N GLY A 312 -8.99 9.32 8.53
CA GLY A 312 -10.00 8.45 9.14
C GLY A 312 -11.46 8.84 8.86
N LEU A 313 -11.74 10.00 8.26
CA LEU A 313 -13.10 10.40 7.93
C LEU A 313 -13.74 9.44 6.92
N PRO A 314 -14.99 9.01 7.12
CA PRO A 314 -15.72 8.20 6.15
C PRO A 314 -15.83 8.86 4.77
N HIS A 315 -15.81 10.19 4.71
CA HIS A 315 -15.84 11.02 3.53
C HIS A 315 -14.53 10.98 2.72
N THR A 316 -13.40 10.66 3.36
CA THR A 316 -12.09 10.71 2.72
C THR A 316 -11.90 9.50 1.80
N ALA A 317 -11.81 9.75 0.51
CA ALA A 317 -11.51 8.73 -0.48
C ALA A 317 -10.04 8.32 -0.46
N GLY A 318 -9.14 9.28 -0.17
CA GLY A 318 -7.72 9.05 -0.02
C GLY A 318 -6.95 10.32 0.32
N VAL A 319 -5.75 10.12 0.87
CA VAL A 319 -4.77 11.17 1.15
C VAL A 319 -3.55 10.91 0.28
N LEU A 320 -3.13 11.91 -0.46
CA LEU A 320 -1.95 11.88 -1.34
C LEU A 320 -0.84 12.71 -0.73
N THR A 321 0.38 12.21 -0.79
CA THR A 321 1.55 12.90 -0.22
C THR A 321 2.71 12.92 -1.21
N ASP A 322 3.66 13.82 -1.04
CA ASP A 322 4.92 13.92 -1.77
C ASP A 322 5.82 12.67 -1.66
N LEU A 323 5.56 11.83 -0.66
CA LEU A 323 6.30 10.58 -0.43
C LEU A 323 5.91 9.45 -1.39
N ASP A 324 4.85 9.60 -2.18
CA ASP A 324 4.35 8.59 -3.13
C ASP A 324 4.06 9.20 -4.52
N PRO A 325 5.08 9.41 -5.37
CA PRO A 325 4.89 9.91 -6.74
C PRO A 325 4.00 9.02 -7.60
N ALA A 326 4.11 7.69 -7.43
CA ALA A 326 3.27 6.73 -8.16
C ALA A 326 1.80 6.81 -7.72
N GLY A 327 1.56 7.03 -6.43
CA GLY A 327 0.22 7.29 -5.89
C GLY A 327 -0.38 8.58 -6.44
N THR A 328 0.42 9.61 -6.62
CA THR A 328 -0.02 10.89 -7.21
C THR A 328 -0.45 10.73 -8.67
N GLU A 329 0.37 10.12 -9.50
CA GLU A 329 0.03 9.86 -10.92
C GLU A 329 -1.24 9.00 -11.03
N ARG A 330 -1.33 7.99 -10.19
CA ARG A 330 -2.49 7.11 -10.07
C ARG A 330 -3.76 7.88 -9.73
N ALA A 331 -3.71 8.78 -8.76
CA ALA A 331 -4.85 9.59 -8.32
C ALA A 331 -5.30 10.58 -9.40
N LEU A 332 -4.36 11.21 -10.08
CA LEU A 332 -4.66 12.13 -11.18
C LEU A 332 -5.35 11.41 -12.35
N SER A 333 -4.83 10.26 -12.75
CA SER A 333 -5.47 9.41 -13.77
C SER A 333 -6.89 8.99 -13.36
N SER A 334 -7.10 8.72 -12.07
CA SER A 334 -8.41 8.38 -11.52
C SER A 334 -9.36 9.57 -11.48
N LEU A 335 -8.88 10.78 -11.15
CA LEU A 335 -9.69 12.01 -11.17
C LEU A 335 -10.14 12.38 -12.58
N GLU A 336 -9.28 12.25 -13.59
CA GLU A 336 -9.68 12.43 -14.99
C GLU A 336 -10.76 11.43 -15.42
N THR A 337 -10.64 10.21 -14.97
CA THR A 337 -11.66 9.18 -15.22
C THR A 337 -12.96 9.48 -14.49
N GLU A 338 -12.89 10.05 -13.27
CA GLU A 338 -14.08 10.49 -12.52
C GLU A 338 -14.83 11.62 -13.25
N VAL A 339 -14.13 12.59 -13.83
CA VAL A 339 -14.74 13.60 -14.69
C VAL A 339 -15.55 12.94 -15.81
N ARG A 340 -14.91 12.04 -16.57
CA ARG A 340 -15.57 11.31 -17.67
C ARG A 340 -16.72 10.41 -17.20
N ARG A 341 -16.60 9.82 -16.01
CA ARG A 341 -17.68 9.02 -15.42
C ARG A 341 -18.91 9.88 -15.13
N ARG A 342 -18.71 11.04 -14.51
CA ARG A 342 -19.78 11.99 -14.22
C ARG A 342 -20.43 12.55 -15.48
N GLU A 343 -19.65 12.93 -16.48
CA GLU A 343 -20.13 13.35 -17.79
C GLU A 343 -21.04 12.28 -18.43
N ARG A 344 -20.64 11.01 -18.36
CA ARG A 344 -21.42 9.90 -18.90
C ARG A 344 -22.75 9.72 -18.15
N ILE A 345 -22.74 9.76 -16.82
CA ILE A 345 -23.96 9.67 -16.00
C ILE A 345 -24.91 10.80 -16.33
N LEU A 346 -24.44 12.04 -16.44
CA LEU A 346 -25.25 13.17 -16.85
C LEU A 346 -25.87 12.97 -18.24
N ALA A 347 -25.07 12.52 -19.21
CA ALA A 347 -25.53 12.22 -20.57
C ALA A 347 -26.58 11.11 -20.62
N GLU A 348 -26.38 10.01 -19.87
CA GLU A 348 -27.33 8.89 -19.78
C GLU A 348 -28.68 9.31 -19.24
N HIS A 349 -28.73 10.34 -18.37
CA HIS A 349 -29.96 10.85 -17.78
C HIS A 349 -30.47 12.14 -18.43
N GLY A 350 -29.76 12.65 -19.45
CA GLY A 350 -30.10 13.94 -20.09
C GLY A 350 -30.01 15.14 -19.13
N ALA A 351 -29.23 15.01 -18.05
CA ALA A 351 -29.08 16.03 -17.02
C ALA A 351 -28.01 17.04 -17.40
N LYS A 352 -28.24 18.35 -17.10
CA LYS A 352 -27.25 19.42 -17.36
C LYS A 352 -26.19 19.49 -16.27
N ASP A 353 -26.51 19.12 -15.06
CA ASP A 353 -25.67 19.16 -13.88
C ASP A 353 -26.11 18.08 -12.88
N ILE A 354 -25.29 17.86 -11.84
CA ILE A 354 -25.59 16.82 -10.84
C ILE A 354 -26.85 17.11 -10.04
N SER A 355 -27.27 18.37 -9.90
CA SER A 355 -28.48 18.74 -9.17
C SER A 355 -29.76 18.38 -9.94
N SER A 356 -29.64 18.19 -11.25
CA SER A 356 -30.72 17.78 -12.14
C SER A 356 -30.87 16.27 -12.28
N LEU A 357 -29.99 15.48 -11.61
CA LEU A 357 -30.05 14.02 -11.64
C LEU A 357 -31.27 13.50 -10.85
N PRO A 358 -31.90 12.40 -11.30
CA PRO A 358 -32.95 11.76 -10.53
C PRO A 358 -32.36 11.13 -9.25
N PRO A 359 -33.15 11.00 -8.15
CA PRO A 359 -32.65 10.48 -6.87
C PRO A 359 -31.97 9.11 -6.93
N GLN A 360 -32.30 8.30 -7.93
CA GLN A 360 -31.73 6.98 -8.14
C GLN A 360 -30.33 7.02 -8.79
N ALA A 361 -30.00 8.14 -9.45
CA ALA A 361 -28.72 8.36 -10.12
C ALA A 361 -27.85 9.42 -9.40
N ASP A 362 -28.25 9.81 -8.19
CA ASP A 362 -27.57 10.82 -7.39
C ASP A 362 -26.11 10.39 -7.09
N ILE A 363 -25.19 11.32 -7.28
CA ILE A 363 -23.74 11.11 -7.06
C ILE A 363 -23.23 12.15 -6.05
N PRO A 364 -22.32 11.77 -5.13
CA PRO A 364 -21.81 12.71 -4.14
C PRO A 364 -21.02 13.85 -4.76
N HIS A 365 -21.08 15.03 -4.15
CA HIS A 365 -20.11 16.08 -4.43
C HIS A 365 -18.69 15.59 -4.10
N LEU A 366 -17.71 16.00 -4.89
CA LEU A 366 -16.31 15.68 -4.69
C LEU A 366 -15.52 16.96 -4.38
N VAL A 367 -14.98 17.05 -3.18
CA VAL A 367 -14.07 18.13 -2.77
C VAL A 367 -12.63 17.63 -2.85
N VAL A 368 -11.81 18.29 -3.67
CA VAL A 368 -10.38 18.05 -3.77
C VAL A 368 -9.65 19.19 -3.08
N ALA A 369 -9.06 18.93 -1.93
CA ALA A 369 -8.32 19.90 -1.14
C ALA A 369 -6.82 19.67 -1.27
N VAL A 370 -6.07 20.71 -1.68
CA VAL A 370 -4.62 20.69 -1.88
C VAL A 370 -3.98 21.69 -0.93
N ASP A 371 -3.14 21.24 0.04
CA ASP A 371 -2.52 22.12 1.04
C ASP A 371 -1.35 22.97 0.49
N GLU A 372 -0.53 22.42 -0.39
CA GLU A 372 0.55 23.20 -1.04
C GLU A 372 0.56 22.97 -2.56
N PHE A 373 -0.32 23.72 -3.21
CA PHE A 373 -0.51 23.66 -4.66
C PHE A 373 0.74 24.06 -5.45
N ALA A 374 1.55 24.99 -4.93
CA ALA A 374 2.77 25.46 -5.58
C ALA A 374 3.80 24.35 -5.76
N THR A 375 3.98 23.51 -4.76
CA THR A 375 4.90 22.36 -4.82
C THR A 375 4.39 21.30 -5.80
N LEU A 376 3.10 20.99 -5.75
CA LEU A 376 2.48 20.01 -6.65
C LEU A 376 2.68 20.38 -8.13
N VAL A 377 2.46 21.65 -8.49
CA VAL A 377 2.65 22.14 -9.87
C VAL A 377 4.14 22.18 -10.27
N GLY A 378 5.03 22.51 -9.32
CA GLY A 378 6.47 22.55 -9.57
C GLY A 378 7.07 21.18 -9.89
N GLU A 379 6.57 20.14 -9.26
CA GLU A 379 7.06 18.76 -9.46
C GLU A 379 6.34 18.04 -10.61
N HIS A 380 5.08 18.38 -10.85
CA HIS A 380 4.21 17.72 -11.84
C HIS A 380 3.47 18.74 -12.71
N ALA A 381 4.12 19.23 -13.76
CA ALA A 381 3.50 20.24 -14.67
C ALA A 381 2.21 19.75 -15.35
N GLU A 382 2.10 18.44 -15.63
CA GLU A 382 0.91 17.80 -16.23
C GLU A 382 -0.33 17.88 -15.30
N VAL A 383 -0.10 17.98 -13.98
CA VAL A 383 -1.16 18.16 -12.98
C VAL A 383 -1.91 19.46 -13.17
N LEU A 384 -1.18 20.53 -13.52
CA LEU A 384 -1.76 21.85 -13.75
C LEU A 384 -2.83 21.82 -14.85
N GLU A 385 -2.54 21.15 -15.96
CA GLU A 385 -3.49 21.03 -17.06
C GLU A 385 -4.76 20.27 -16.68
N SER A 386 -4.60 19.17 -15.93
CA SER A 386 -5.71 18.36 -15.41
C SER A 386 -6.56 19.15 -14.42
N LEU A 387 -5.94 19.89 -13.49
CA LEU A 387 -6.65 20.72 -12.52
C LEU A 387 -7.37 21.91 -13.21
N VAL A 388 -6.76 22.53 -14.20
CA VAL A 388 -7.41 23.61 -14.99
C VAL A 388 -8.65 23.07 -15.70
N ARG A 389 -8.57 21.88 -16.29
CA ARG A 389 -9.72 21.23 -16.95
C ARG A 389 -10.83 20.90 -15.94
N ILE A 390 -10.47 20.34 -14.78
CA ILE A 390 -11.41 20.07 -13.69
C ILE A 390 -12.04 21.40 -13.21
N ALA A 391 -11.25 22.47 -13.08
CA ALA A 391 -11.75 23.78 -12.68
C ALA A 391 -12.73 24.38 -13.70
N ALA A 392 -12.55 24.13 -14.98
CA ALA A 392 -13.46 24.63 -16.02
C ALA A 392 -14.80 23.88 -16.07
N GLN A 393 -14.82 22.59 -15.77
CA GLN A 393 -16.00 21.72 -15.90
C GLN A 393 -16.64 21.34 -14.55
N GLY A 394 -15.92 21.51 -13.44
CA GLY A 394 -16.27 20.97 -12.13
C GLY A 394 -17.64 21.42 -11.63
N ARG A 395 -18.07 22.61 -11.92
CA ARG A 395 -19.36 23.16 -11.45
C ARG A 395 -20.55 22.27 -11.81
N SER A 396 -20.69 21.92 -13.08
CA SER A 396 -21.79 21.04 -13.54
C SER A 396 -21.65 19.60 -13.07
N LEU A 397 -20.41 19.18 -12.83
CA LEU A 397 -20.07 17.81 -12.41
C LEU A 397 -20.06 17.63 -10.89
N GLY A 398 -20.25 18.71 -10.09
CA GLY A 398 -20.16 18.67 -8.64
C GLY A 398 -18.77 18.34 -8.11
N ILE A 399 -17.72 18.79 -8.82
CA ILE A 399 -16.34 18.68 -8.39
C ILE A 399 -15.84 20.06 -7.96
N HIS A 400 -15.34 20.15 -6.74
CA HIS A 400 -14.90 21.40 -6.12
C HIS A 400 -13.43 21.31 -5.74
N LEU A 401 -12.65 22.32 -6.10
CA LEU A 401 -11.24 22.42 -5.75
C LEU A 401 -11.06 23.45 -4.63
N ILE A 402 -10.29 23.10 -3.60
CA ILE A 402 -9.76 24.03 -2.61
C ILE A 402 -8.24 24.02 -2.75
N LEU A 403 -7.70 25.02 -3.42
CA LEU A 403 -6.26 25.12 -3.72
C LEU A 403 -5.60 26.03 -2.69
N ALA A 404 -4.81 25.47 -1.80
CA ALA A 404 -4.08 26.24 -0.80
C ALA A 404 -2.59 26.38 -1.19
N THR A 405 -2.02 27.57 -0.93
CA THR A 405 -0.61 27.84 -1.23
C THR A 405 0.00 28.84 -0.26
N GLN A 406 1.30 28.69 0.00
CA GLN A 406 2.09 29.68 0.74
C GLN A 406 2.75 30.71 -0.17
N ARG A 407 2.83 30.43 -1.48
CA ARG A 407 3.45 31.28 -2.50
C ARG A 407 2.51 31.44 -3.69
N PRO A 408 1.55 32.37 -3.62
CA PRO A 408 0.61 32.58 -4.73
C PRO A 408 1.28 33.18 -5.97
N GLN A 409 2.34 33.98 -5.80
CA GLN A 409 3.02 34.65 -6.91
C GLN A 409 3.67 33.65 -7.87
N GLY A 410 3.35 33.74 -9.14
CA GLY A 410 3.91 32.90 -10.21
C GLY A 410 3.34 31.48 -10.29
N THR A 411 2.59 31.04 -9.29
CA THR A 411 2.02 29.68 -9.23
C THR A 411 0.57 29.65 -9.73
N VAL A 412 -0.20 30.67 -9.42
CA VAL A 412 -1.59 30.77 -9.81
C VAL A 412 -1.68 31.28 -11.24
N SER A 413 -1.90 30.36 -12.20
CA SER A 413 -2.05 30.72 -13.61
C SER A 413 -3.32 31.58 -13.82
N PRO A 414 -3.36 32.42 -14.89
CA PRO A 414 -4.57 33.14 -15.22
C PRO A 414 -5.81 32.27 -15.39
N ALA A 415 -5.63 31.05 -15.90
CA ALA A 415 -6.72 30.07 -16.07
C ALA A 415 -7.29 29.58 -14.74
N ILE A 416 -6.45 29.28 -13.76
CA ILE A 416 -6.90 28.92 -12.40
C ILE A 416 -7.59 30.10 -11.76
N ARG A 417 -7.01 31.32 -11.87
CA ARG A 417 -7.56 32.52 -11.30
C ARG A 417 -8.96 32.87 -11.87
N ALA A 418 -9.19 32.64 -13.16
CA ALA A 418 -10.48 32.83 -13.80
C ALA A 418 -11.56 31.84 -13.31
N ASN A 419 -11.17 30.65 -12.88
CA ASN A 419 -12.10 29.59 -12.44
C ASN A 419 -12.24 29.50 -10.91
N THR A 420 -11.42 30.20 -10.12
CA THR A 420 -11.54 30.28 -8.66
C THR A 420 -12.19 31.58 -8.23
N SER A 421 -13.52 31.56 -8.02
CA SER A 421 -14.31 32.74 -7.63
C SER A 421 -14.12 33.05 -6.15
N LEU A 422 -14.14 32.04 -5.29
CA LEU A 422 -13.97 32.20 -3.84
C LEU A 422 -12.48 32.34 -3.51
N ARG A 423 -12.08 33.47 -2.95
CA ARG A 423 -10.69 33.78 -2.61
C ARG A 423 -10.56 34.07 -1.14
N VAL A 424 -9.71 33.31 -0.48
CA VAL A 424 -9.50 33.37 0.97
C VAL A 424 -8.01 33.62 1.20
N CYS A 425 -7.67 34.71 1.87
CA CYS A 425 -6.28 35.04 2.12
C CYS A 425 -6.04 35.37 3.58
N LEU A 426 -5.22 34.54 4.22
CA LEU A 426 -4.66 34.84 5.51
C LEU A 426 -3.46 35.79 5.34
N ARG A 427 -2.79 36.13 6.45
CA ARG A 427 -1.64 37.01 6.39
C ARG A 427 -0.57 36.50 5.42
N VAL A 428 -0.15 37.35 4.50
CA VAL A 428 1.00 37.20 3.61
C VAL A 428 2.08 38.22 3.96
N LEU A 429 3.32 37.99 3.51
CA LEU A 429 4.45 38.89 3.78
C LEU A 429 4.57 39.98 2.73
N ASP A 430 4.25 39.67 1.48
CA ASP A 430 4.38 40.58 0.36
C ASP A 430 3.01 41.11 -0.08
N ALA A 431 2.94 42.38 -0.37
CA ALA A 431 1.77 43.02 -0.93
C ALA A 431 1.43 42.47 -2.32
N ALA A 432 2.41 41.98 -3.07
CA ALA A 432 2.19 41.34 -4.36
C ALA A 432 1.41 40.02 -4.22
N ASP A 433 1.75 39.19 -3.24
CA ASP A 433 1.01 37.96 -2.93
C ASP A 433 -0.47 38.25 -2.60
N SER A 434 -0.72 39.29 -1.82
CA SER A 434 -2.10 39.71 -1.51
C SER A 434 -2.87 40.15 -2.76
N ARG A 435 -2.23 40.96 -3.64
CA ARG A 435 -2.85 41.39 -4.90
C ARG A 435 -3.12 40.26 -5.86
N ASP A 436 -2.24 39.26 -5.90
CA ASP A 436 -2.43 38.09 -6.75
C ASP A 436 -3.63 37.23 -6.33
N VAL A 437 -3.99 37.25 -5.07
CA VAL A 437 -5.14 36.49 -4.55
C VAL A 437 -6.40 37.36 -4.50
N LEU A 438 -6.34 38.50 -3.81
CA LEU A 438 -7.51 39.33 -3.49
C LEU A 438 -7.70 40.51 -4.47
N GLY A 439 -6.69 40.90 -5.24
CA GLY A 439 -6.68 42.08 -6.08
C GLY A 439 -6.22 43.36 -5.37
N HIS A 440 -6.00 43.34 -4.06
CA HIS A 440 -5.52 44.43 -3.23
C HIS A 440 -4.50 43.94 -2.19
N ASP A 441 -3.85 44.86 -1.45
CA ASP A 441 -2.77 44.54 -0.51
C ASP A 441 -3.23 44.29 0.92
N GLY A 442 -4.52 44.12 1.19
CA GLY A 442 -5.11 44.03 2.52
C GLY A 442 -4.56 42.85 3.35
N ALA A 443 -4.30 41.71 2.74
CA ALA A 443 -3.79 40.54 3.50
C ALA A 443 -2.35 40.73 3.99
N ALA A 444 -1.54 41.55 3.37
CA ALA A 444 -0.20 41.91 3.83
C ALA A 444 -0.23 42.78 5.11
N ARG A 445 -1.33 43.49 5.34
CA ARG A 445 -1.54 44.35 6.50
C ARG A 445 -2.20 43.64 7.69
N LEU A 446 -2.66 42.39 7.54
CA LEU A 446 -3.25 41.65 8.62
C LEU A 446 -2.28 41.53 9.82
N SER A 447 -2.84 41.60 11.02
CA SER A 447 -2.10 41.39 12.25
C SER A 447 -1.42 40.01 12.27
N ARG A 448 -0.42 39.84 13.15
CA ARG A 448 0.31 38.57 13.29
C ARG A 448 -0.48 37.47 14.04
N HIS A 449 -1.77 37.69 14.27
CA HIS A 449 -2.62 36.67 14.88
C HIS A 449 -2.90 35.53 13.90
N PRO A 450 -2.61 34.27 14.24
CA PRO A 450 -2.98 33.14 13.41
C PRO A 450 -4.51 33.08 13.22
N GLY A 451 -4.94 32.74 12.01
CA GLY A 451 -6.37 32.64 11.70
C GLY A 451 -7.03 33.94 11.26
N ARG A 452 -6.33 35.09 11.27
CA ARG A 452 -6.84 36.31 10.65
C ARG A 452 -6.95 36.13 9.13
N VAL A 453 -8.12 36.41 8.58
CA VAL A 453 -8.44 36.10 7.19
C VAL A 453 -9.27 37.20 6.54
N LEU A 454 -9.03 37.38 5.25
CA LEU A 454 -9.84 38.19 4.35
C LEU A 454 -10.47 37.28 3.30
N ILE A 455 -11.72 37.57 2.91
CA ILE A 455 -12.44 36.84 1.89
C ILE A 455 -12.80 37.85 0.76
N GLY A 456 -12.42 37.51 -0.50
CA GLY A 456 -12.70 38.29 -1.68
C GLY A 456 -13.49 37.49 -2.71
N GLY A 457 -14.31 38.19 -3.53
CA GLY A 457 -15.01 37.62 -4.69
C GLY A 457 -14.53 38.25 -5.98
N THR A 458 -14.81 37.63 -7.13
CA THR A 458 -14.33 38.06 -8.46
C THR A 458 -15.01 39.27 -9.02
N ASP A 459 -16.16 39.69 -8.53
CA ASP A 459 -17.05 40.68 -9.08
C ASP A 459 -16.99 42.05 -8.40
N GLY A 460 -16.05 42.26 -7.50
CA GLY A 460 -15.90 43.54 -6.80
C GLY A 460 -17.08 43.91 -5.89
N SER A 461 -18.17 43.18 -5.97
CA SER A 461 -19.29 43.21 -5.05
C SER A 461 -19.05 42.09 -4.05
N GLY A 462 -18.55 42.41 -2.87
CA GLY A 462 -18.23 41.43 -1.82
C GLY A 462 -19.46 40.68 -1.31
N ASN A 463 -20.18 40.01 -2.17
CA ASN A 463 -21.41 39.32 -1.86
C ASN A 463 -21.12 37.85 -1.69
N VAL A 464 -20.75 37.45 -0.47
CA VAL A 464 -20.77 36.05 -0.03
C VAL A 464 -22.20 35.77 0.45
N SER A 465 -22.88 34.82 -0.20
CA SER A 465 -24.31 34.56 0.00
C SER A 465 -24.56 33.95 1.38
N GLY A 466 -25.14 34.69 2.29
CA GLY A 466 -25.54 34.21 3.62
C GLY A 466 -26.72 34.98 4.23
N ALA A 467 -27.17 36.02 3.56
CA ALA A 467 -28.31 36.84 4.02
C ALA A 467 -29.58 36.46 3.25
N GLY A 468 -30.66 36.22 3.99
CA GLY A 468 -32.00 36.08 3.39
C GLY A 468 -32.41 37.27 2.56
N PRO A 469 -33.52 37.20 1.80
CA PRO A 469 -33.93 38.25 0.87
C PRO A 469 -34.10 39.67 1.46
N GLN A 470 -34.07 39.79 2.81
CA GLN A 470 -34.20 41.06 3.51
C GLN A 470 -32.85 41.67 3.99
N ASP A 471 -31.74 40.89 3.94
CA ASP A 471 -30.40 41.32 4.40
C ASP A 471 -29.41 41.56 3.23
N ARG A 472 -29.87 41.78 2.00
CA ARG A 472 -29.04 42.07 0.82
C ARG A 472 -28.40 43.46 0.80
N GLY A 473 -28.16 44.00 1.98
CA GLY A 473 -27.54 45.30 2.15
C GLY A 473 -26.12 45.19 2.73
N ASN A 474 -25.10 45.45 1.90
CA ASN A 474 -23.71 45.74 2.28
C ASN A 474 -22.88 44.61 2.96
N VAL A 475 -22.44 43.61 2.17
CA VAL A 475 -21.14 43.04 2.43
C VAL A 475 -20.16 43.60 1.39
N VAL A 476 -19.69 44.79 1.65
CA VAL A 476 -18.62 45.43 0.87
C VAL A 476 -17.29 44.94 1.42
N GLY A 477 -16.38 44.57 0.54
CA GLY A 477 -15.02 44.14 0.64
C GLY A 477 -14.24 44.50 1.90
N ASP A 478 -13.25 43.66 2.28
CA ASP A 478 -12.21 43.85 3.29
C ASP A 478 -12.61 43.72 4.76
N GLN A 479 -13.66 42.98 5.08
CA GLN A 479 -13.90 42.64 6.49
C GLN A 479 -12.84 41.62 6.98
N VAL A 480 -12.06 41.99 7.98
CA VAL A 480 -11.17 41.10 8.68
C VAL A 480 -11.98 40.12 9.54
N LEU A 481 -11.69 38.85 9.44
CA LEU A 481 -12.37 37.79 10.15
C LEU A 481 -11.35 36.95 10.95
N GLN A 482 -11.84 36.22 11.93
CA GLN A 482 -11.07 35.18 12.63
C GLN A 482 -11.61 33.84 12.23
N ALA A 483 -10.74 32.99 11.67
CA ALA A 483 -11.08 31.64 11.24
C ALA A 483 -11.40 30.72 12.44
N PRO A 484 -12.40 29.83 12.32
CA PRO A 484 -12.68 28.83 13.33
C PRO A 484 -11.53 27.82 13.44
N TRP A 485 -11.19 27.45 14.67
CA TRP A 485 -10.16 26.44 14.98
C TRP A 485 -10.79 25.19 15.58
N CYS A 486 -10.40 24.02 15.04
CA CYS A 486 -10.91 22.71 15.50
C CYS A 486 -10.24 22.18 16.76
N GLY A 487 -9.25 22.86 17.30
CA GLY A 487 -8.47 22.35 18.42
C GLY A 487 -7.18 21.63 17.98
N SER A 488 -6.64 20.82 18.85
CA SER A 488 -5.45 20.01 18.58
C SER A 488 -5.74 18.84 17.63
N ALA A 489 -4.71 18.17 17.16
CA ALA A 489 -4.86 16.94 16.37
C ALA A 489 -5.69 15.86 17.10
N HIS A 490 -5.65 15.84 18.44
CA HIS A 490 -6.48 14.94 19.24
C HIS A 490 -7.95 15.32 19.19
N ASP A 491 -8.27 16.62 19.27
CA ASP A 491 -9.65 17.09 19.19
C ASP A 491 -10.23 16.84 17.80
N VAL A 492 -9.43 17.01 16.75
CA VAL A 492 -9.82 16.64 15.36
C VAL A 492 -10.07 15.15 15.25
N GLN A 493 -9.24 14.30 15.90
CA GLN A 493 -9.45 12.85 15.89
C GLN A 493 -10.74 12.45 16.61
N GLU A 494 -11.08 13.12 17.72
CA GLU A 494 -12.36 12.88 18.40
C GLU A 494 -13.57 13.21 17.50
N ILE A 495 -13.46 14.28 16.70
CA ILE A 495 -14.49 14.61 15.69
C ILE A 495 -14.55 13.55 14.60
N VAL A 496 -13.41 13.08 14.11
CA VAL A 496 -13.34 12.01 13.09
C VAL A 496 -13.99 10.73 13.62
N ASP A 497 -13.74 10.37 14.86
CA ASP A 497 -14.34 9.21 15.52
C ASP A 497 -15.86 9.38 15.70
N LEU A 498 -16.31 10.60 16.01
CA LEU A 498 -17.73 10.94 16.11
C LEU A 498 -18.43 10.77 14.75
N VAL A 499 -17.86 11.36 13.69
CA VAL A 499 -18.38 11.27 12.33
C VAL A 499 -18.39 9.83 11.84
N SER A 500 -17.38 9.04 12.18
CA SER A 500 -17.29 7.62 11.84
C SER A 500 -18.42 6.81 12.49
N ARG A 501 -18.69 7.05 13.76
CA ARG A 501 -19.84 6.42 14.47
C ARG A 501 -21.19 6.86 13.91
N ALA A 502 -21.33 8.12 13.53
CA ALA A 502 -22.56 8.61 12.91
C ALA A 502 -22.81 7.98 11.54
N ALA A 503 -21.73 7.67 10.80
CA ALA A 503 -21.79 7.06 9.48
C ALA A 503 -22.01 5.55 9.49
N ASP A 504 -21.99 4.89 10.66
CA ASP A 504 -22.24 3.46 10.76
C ASP A 504 -23.63 3.10 10.21
N GLY A 505 -23.66 2.19 9.20
CA GLY A 505 -24.87 1.80 8.50
C GLY A 505 -25.23 2.66 7.28
N HIS A 506 -24.52 3.77 7.02
CA HIS A 506 -24.61 4.48 5.74
C HIS A 506 -23.90 3.71 4.62
N VAL A 507 -24.43 3.80 3.41
CA VAL A 507 -23.74 3.27 2.21
C VAL A 507 -22.43 4.05 2.04
N ARG A 508 -21.32 3.33 1.96
CA ARG A 508 -20.02 3.98 1.71
C ARG A 508 -20.08 4.69 0.36
N PRO A 509 -19.58 5.92 0.28
CA PRO A 509 -19.61 6.70 -0.94
C PRO A 509 -18.75 6.05 -2.02
N TRP A 510 -19.08 6.33 -3.27
CA TRP A 510 -18.20 6.05 -4.39
C TRP A 510 -16.84 6.70 -4.15
N ARG A 511 -15.78 5.91 -4.26
CA ARG A 511 -14.42 6.43 -4.20
C ARG A 511 -13.89 6.62 -5.61
N PRO A 512 -13.33 7.81 -5.95
CA PRO A 512 -12.82 8.11 -7.29
C PRO A 512 -11.65 7.22 -7.71
N TRP A 513 -11.04 6.49 -6.81
CA TRP A 513 -10.04 5.46 -7.08
C TRP A 513 -10.21 4.24 -6.16
N ALA A 514 -9.71 3.12 -6.65
CA ALA A 514 -9.60 1.91 -5.85
C ALA A 514 -8.58 2.08 -4.71
N PRO A 515 -8.69 1.30 -3.63
CA PRO A 515 -7.65 1.23 -2.62
C PRO A 515 -6.31 0.84 -3.25
N ALA A 516 -5.21 1.21 -2.62
CA ALA A 516 -3.89 0.78 -3.04
C ALA A 516 -3.82 -0.76 -3.06
N LEU A 517 -2.99 -1.30 -3.97
CA LEU A 517 -2.73 -2.73 -3.99
C LEU A 517 -2.22 -3.19 -2.62
N PRO A 518 -2.77 -4.26 -2.04
CA PRO A 518 -2.31 -4.77 -0.75
C PRO A 518 -0.85 -5.25 -0.82
N ALA A 519 -0.15 -5.24 0.30
CA ALA A 519 1.23 -5.74 0.37
C ALA A 519 1.33 -7.24 0.12
N VAL A 520 0.32 -7.98 0.56
CA VAL A 520 0.17 -9.43 0.36
C VAL A 520 -1.28 -9.71 0.01
N VAL A 521 -1.50 -10.58 -0.96
CA VAL A 521 -2.85 -10.96 -1.39
C VAL A 521 -2.91 -12.46 -1.70
N ASP A 522 -3.89 -13.15 -1.13
CA ASP A 522 -4.27 -14.50 -1.51
C ASP A 522 -5.38 -14.48 -2.59
N GLU A 523 -5.74 -15.66 -3.07
CA GLU A 523 -6.71 -15.79 -4.16
C GLU A 523 -8.12 -15.32 -3.76
N ALA A 524 -8.57 -15.65 -2.55
CA ALA A 524 -9.90 -15.26 -2.06
C ALA A 524 -10.02 -13.73 -1.96
N ARG A 525 -9.00 -13.10 -1.38
CA ARG A 525 -8.95 -11.65 -1.25
C ARG A 525 -8.78 -10.95 -2.61
N ALA A 526 -8.02 -11.54 -3.53
CA ALA A 526 -7.89 -11.00 -4.88
C ALA A 526 -9.24 -11.04 -5.63
N LEU A 527 -9.97 -12.16 -5.54
CA LEU A 527 -11.30 -12.29 -6.13
C LEU A 527 -12.30 -11.29 -5.53
N GLU A 528 -12.23 -11.04 -4.23
CA GLU A 528 -13.06 -10.04 -3.57
C GLU A 528 -12.74 -8.62 -4.08
N LEU A 529 -11.47 -8.24 -4.06
CA LEU A 529 -11.02 -6.89 -4.44
C LEU A 529 -11.14 -6.60 -5.94
N GLY A 530 -10.93 -7.61 -6.78
CA GLY A 530 -10.97 -7.50 -8.24
C GLY A 530 -12.36 -7.64 -8.86
N ARG A 531 -13.43 -7.76 -8.05
CA ARG A 531 -14.81 -7.83 -8.57
C ARG A 531 -15.16 -6.54 -9.32
N PRO A 532 -15.67 -6.64 -10.54
CA PRO A 532 -16.10 -5.47 -11.29
C PRO A 532 -17.25 -4.78 -10.55
N ARG A 533 -17.19 -3.46 -10.49
CA ARG A 533 -18.24 -2.61 -9.96
C ARG A 533 -19.02 -1.99 -11.12
N ASP A 534 -20.32 -1.78 -10.92
CA ASP A 534 -21.11 -1.01 -11.88
C ASP A 534 -20.70 0.49 -11.85
N PRO A 535 -21.16 1.34 -12.76
CA PRO A 535 -20.88 2.78 -12.73
C PRO A 535 -21.31 3.48 -11.44
N ARG A 536 -22.17 2.88 -10.63
CA ARG A 536 -22.65 3.37 -9.33
C ARG A 536 -21.81 2.85 -8.15
N GLY A 537 -20.77 2.03 -8.42
CA GLY A 537 -19.93 1.42 -7.40
C GLY A 537 -20.49 0.15 -6.77
N ILE A 538 -21.63 -0.34 -7.24
CA ILE A 538 -22.25 -1.59 -6.78
C ILE A 538 -21.50 -2.77 -7.38
N LEU A 539 -21.20 -3.78 -6.56
CA LEU A 539 -20.58 -5.02 -7.04
C LEU A 539 -21.50 -5.73 -8.02
N LYS A 540 -21.03 -5.99 -9.23
CA LYS A 540 -21.73 -6.83 -10.18
C LYS A 540 -21.75 -8.27 -9.70
N ASP A 541 -22.90 -8.94 -9.89
CA ASP A 541 -23.00 -10.37 -9.63
C ASP A 541 -22.03 -11.16 -10.52
N PRO A 542 -21.39 -12.23 -9.99
CA PRO A 542 -20.40 -13.02 -10.72
C PRO A 542 -20.93 -13.68 -12.01
N GLY A 543 -22.24 -13.70 -12.20
CA GLY A 543 -22.90 -14.35 -13.34
C GLY A 543 -22.91 -13.58 -14.66
N GLU A 544 -22.66 -12.25 -14.65
CA GLU A 544 -22.76 -11.40 -15.84
C GLU A 544 -21.44 -11.12 -16.56
N SER A 545 -20.31 -11.46 -15.96
CA SER A 545 -18.99 -11.30 -16.61
C SER A 545 -18.76 -12.49 -17.54
N GLY A 546 -18.92 -12.25 -18.82
CA GLY A 546 -18.87 -13.21 -19.93
C GLY A 546 -17.94 -14.39 -19.73
N ARG A 547 -18.51 -15.58 -19.83
CA ARG A 547 -17.84 -16.85 -20.12
C ARG A 547 -17.30 -16.83 -21.55
N ASP A 548 -16.34 -15.93 -21.84
CA ASP A 548 -15.60 -15.96 -23.09
C ASP A 548 -14.21 -16.58 -22.87
N GLY A 549 -14.05 -17.78 -23.39
CA GLY A 549 -12.80 -18.52 -23.40
C GLY A 549 -12.90 -19.83 -22.61
N THR A 550 -12.46 -20.92 -23.22
CA THR A 550 -12.30 -22.24 -22.58
C THR A 550 -11.60 -22.11 -21.23
N ALA A 551 -12.22 -22.56 -20.18
CA ALA A 551 -11.83 -22.38 -18.77
C ALA A 551 -10.46 -22.99 -18.38
N GLY A 552 -9.66 -23.46 -19.33
CA GLY A 552 -8.35 -24.10 -19.12
C GLY A 552 -7.14 -23.37 -19.70
N ASP A 553 -7.31 -22.27 -20.44
CA ASP A 553 -6.19 -21.61 -21.14
C ASP A 553 -5.65 -20.34 -20.47
N ARG A 554 -6.21 -19.97 -19.32
CA ARG A 554 -5.78 -18.80 -18.55
C ARG A 554 -5.78 -19.12 -17.06
N VAL A 555 -4.79 -18.61 -16.34
CA VAL A 555 -4.73 -18.75 -14.88
C VAL A 555 -4.64 -17.38 -14.23
N LEU A 556 -5.42 -17.19 -13.17
CA LEU A 556 -5.37 -15.97 -12.38
C LEU A 556 -4.02 -15.89 -11.67
N LEU A 557 -3.23 -14.84 -11.90
CA LEU A 557 -1.88 -14.73 -11.35
C LEU A 557 -1.62 -13.46 -10.54
N ALA A 558 -2.32 -12.37 -10.83
CA ALA A 558 -2.10 -11.10 -10.15
C ALA A 558 -3.39 -10.30 -9.96
N LEU A 559 -3.41 -9.49 -8.91
CA LEU A 559 -4.32 -8.37 -8.74
C LEU A 559 -3.67 -7.13 -9.34
N THR A 560 -4.37 -6.42 -10.22
CA THR A 560 -3.86 -5.25 -10.95
C THR A 560 -4.51 -3.97 -10.47
N ASP A 561 -3.77 -2.87 -10.54
CA ASP A 561 -4.30 -1.53 -10.37
C ASP A 561 -4.68 -0.93 -11.73
N LEU A 562 -5.94 -0.55 -11.86
CA LEU A 562 -6.51 0.00 -13.09
C LEU A 562 -7.02 1.43 -12.84
N PRO A 563 -6.15 2.44 -12.70
CA PRO A 563 -6.55 3.81 -12.36
C PRO A 563 -7.57 4.39 -13.35
N ARG A 564 -7.39 4.10 -14.66
CA ARG A 564 -8.32 4.50 -15.72
C ARG A 564 -9.69 3.82 -15.66
N ARG A 565 -9.87 2.82 -14.80
CA ARG A 565 -11.15 2.15 -14.53
C ARG A 565 -11.64 2.39 -13.10
N GLN A 566 -10.88 3.14 -12.31
CA GLN A 566 -11.15 3.40 -10.89
C GLN A 566 -11.38 2.12 -10.08
N SER A 567 -10.70 1.04 -10.44
CA SER A 567 -10.89 -0.28 -9.87
C SER A 567 -9.59 -1.06 -9.80
N LEU A 568 -9.55 -2.04 -8.93
CA LEU A 568 -8.62 -3.14 -9.03
C LEU A 568 -9.17 -4.16 -10.03
N GLY A 569 -8.30 -4.88 -10.71
CA GLY A 569 -8.66 -5.88 -11.69
C GLY A 569 -7.96 -7.22 -11.43
N LEU A 570 -8.47 -8.28 -12.04
CA LEU A 570 -7.86 -9.60 -12.01
C LEU A 570 -7.07 -9.83 -13.30
N TRP A 571 -5.79 -10.11 -13.16
CA TRP A 571 -4.98 -10.46 -14.32
C TRP A 571 -4.84 -11.96 -14.44
N HIS A 572 -5.29 -12.46 -15.60
CA HIS A 572 -5.19 -13.85 -15.97
C HIS A 572 -4.06 -14.00 -17.01
N TRP A 573 -3.03 -14.74 -16.63
CA TRP A 573 -1.97 -15.08 -17.57
C TRP A 573 -2.50 -16.05 -18.62
N PRO A 574 -2.45 -15.69 -19.93
CA PRO A 574 -2.79 -16.62 -21.00
C PRO A 574 -1.65 -17.66 -21.16
N LEU A 575 -1.94 -18.91 -20.88
CA LEU A 575 -0.97 -20.01 -20.92
C LEU A 575 -0.40 -20.26 -22.33
N THR A 576 -1.06 -19.74 -23.34
CA THR A 576 -0.60 -19.78 -24.74
C THR A 576 0.55 -18.82 -25.05
N ARG A 577 0.91 -17.94 -24.13
CA ARG A 577 1.97 -16.95 -24.28
C ARG A 577 3.07 -17.15 -23.23
N PRO A 578 4.34 -17.33 -23.62
CA PRO A 578 5.45 -17.34 -22.67
C PRO A 578 5.45 -16.10 -21.79
N LEU A 579 5.70 -16.28 -20.49
CA LEU A 579 5.83 -15.20 -19.50
C LEU A 579 7.27 -15.11 -19.01
N LEU A 580 7.90 -13.96 -19.19
CA LEU A 580 9.21 -13.65 -18.63
C LEU A 580 9.05 -12.79 -17.38
N VAL A 581 9.58 -13.28 -16.27
CA VAL A 581 9.61 -12.58 -14.97
C VAL A 581 11.02 -12.07 -14.69
N LEU A 582 11.20 -10.77 -14.79
CA LEU A 582 12.43 -10.08 -14.44
C LEU A 582 12.34 -9.57 -13.00
N GLY A 583 13.35 -9.79 -12.17
CA GLY A 583 13.26 -9.33 -10.80
C GLY A 583 14.58 -9.21 -10.06
N ALA A 584 14.62 -8.25 -9.13
CA ALA A 584 15.71 -8.12 -8.19
C ALA A 584 15.77 -9.31 -7.20
N PRO A 585 16.91 -9.58 -6.56
CA PRO A 585 16.99 -10.55 -5.47
C PRO A 585 15.95 -10.24 -4.38
N GLY A 586 15.26 -11.27 -3.87
CA GLY A 586 14.23 -11.09 -2.84
C GLY A 586 12.89 -10.51 -3.30
N ALA A 587 12.73 -10.13 -4.57
CA ALA A 587 11.49 -9.55 -5.09
C ALA A 587 10.33 -10.56 -5.25
N GLY A 588 10.56 -11.86 -5.02
CA GLY A 588 9.52 -12.90 -5.05
C GLY A 588 9.43 -13.70 -6.35
N ARG A 589 10.50 -13.77 -7.17
CA ARG A 589 10.53 -14.55 -8.44
C ARG A 589 10.17 -16.03 -8.23
N SER A 590 10.90 -16.73 -7.38
CA SER A 590 10.67 -18.17 -7.11
C SER A 590 9.31 -18.42 -6.43
N THR A 591 8.85 -17.50 -5.58
CA THR A 591 7.50 -17.54 -4.99
C THR A 591 6.41 -17.45 -6.05
N LEU A 592 6.63 -16.62 -7.07
CA LEU A 592 5.72 -16.51 -8.21
C LEU A 592 5.68 -17.81 -9.00
N VAL A 593 6.85 -18.46 -9.22
CA VAL A 593 6.90 -19.77 -9.91
C VAL A 593 6.04 -20.79 -9.16
N VAL A 594 6.15 -20.86 -7.84
CA VAL A 594 5.34 -21.76 -7.00
C VAL A 594 3.84 -21.44 -7.10
N SER A 595 3.48 -20.15 -7.01
CA SER A 595 2.08 -19.71 -7.15
C SER A 595 1.49 -20.01 -8.52
N ALA A 596 2.27 -19.81 -9.60
CA ALA A 596 1.85 -20.09 -10.95
C ALA A 596 1.71 -21.59 -11.20
N ALA A 597 2.68 -22.39 -10.75
CA ALA A 597 2.63 -23.85 -10.81
C ALA A 597 1.39 -24.40 -10.10
N THR A 598 1.12 -23.90 -8.87
CA THR A 598 -0.10 -24.26 -8.12
C THR A 598 -1.38 -23.91 -8.88
N ALA A 599 -1.44 -22.74 -9.50
CA ALA A 599 -2.60 -22.32 -10.28
C ALA A 599 -2.84 -23.22 -11.50
N VAL A 600 -1.75 -23.60 -12.19
CA VAL A 600 -1.82 -24.46 -13.38
C VAL A 600 -2.20 -25.90 -13.01
N LEU A 601 -1.70 -26.42 -11.91
CA LEU A 601 -2.11 -27.73 -11.37
C LEU A 601 -3.61 -27.75 -11.05
N ARG A 602 -4.12 -26.69 -10.41
CA ARG A 602 -5.56 -26.54 -10.14
C ARG A 602 -6.39 -26.44 -11.42
N ALA A 603 -5.81 -25.95 -12.52
CA ALA A 603 -6.42 -25.96 -13.83
C ALA A 603 -6.34 -27.34 -14.53
N GLY A 604 -5.84 -28.38 -13.86
CA GLY A 604 -5.74 -29.75 -14.36
C GLY A 604 -4.65 -29.97 -15.41
N ARG A 605 -3.59 -29.14 -15.44
CA ARG A 605 -2.44 -29.31 -16.33
C ARG A 605 -1.22 -29.76 -15.57
N GLY A 606 -0.32 -30.51 -16.24
CA GLY A 606 0.97 -30.90 -15.68
C GLY A 606 1.94 -29.74 -15.56
N VAL A 607 2.94 -29.90 -14.69
CA VAL A 607 3.97 -28.90 -14.44
C VAL A 607 5.34 -29.52 -14.34
N HIS A 608 6.34 -28.96 -15.01
CA HIS A 608 7.77 -29.26 -14.88
C HIS A 608 8.49 -28.08 -14.22
N LEU A 609 9.35 -28.36 -13.24
CA LEU A 609 10.03 -27.34 -12.44
C LEU A 609 11.55 -27.44 -12.61
N CYS A 610 12.17 -26.37 -13.11
CA CYS A 610 13.63 -26.27 -13.27
C CYS A 610 14.20 -25.14 -12.41
N GLY A 611 15.28 -25.40 -11.67
CA GLY A 611 16.06 -24.37 -10.99
C GLY A 611 15.58 -23.98 -9.59
N LEU A 612 14.47 -24.52 -9.10
CA LEU A 612 14.03 -24.30 -7.72
C LEU A 612 15.00 -25.02 -6.78
N THR A 613 15.77 -24.25 -6.02
CA THR A 613 16.75 -24.80 -5.06
C THR A 613 16.08 -25.26 -3.78
N THR A 614 16.71 -26.19 -3.05
CA THR A 614 16.21 -26.71 -1.76
C THR A 614 15.85 -25.61 -0.74
N PRO A 615 16.57 -24.47 -0.61
CA PRO A 615 16.14 -23.39 0.27
C PRO A 615 14.83 -22.70 -0.20
N ALA A 616 14.59 -22.61 -1.50
CA ALA A 616 13.30 -22.14 -2.02
C ALA A 616 12.21 -23.20 -1.82
N LEU A 617 12.61 -24.46 -1.80
CA LEU A 617 11.74 -25.62 -1.56
C LEU A 617 11.50 -25.90 -0.07
N THR A 618 12.46 -25.61 0.81
CA THR A 618 12.36 -25.89 2.26
C THR A 618 12.07 -24.68 3.12
N GLY A 619 12.04 -23.47 2.48
CA GLY A 619 11.56 -22.21 3.02
C GLY A 619 11.69 -21.99 4.52
N SER A 620 12.90 -21.88 5.04
CA SER A 620 13.11 -21.28 6.36
C SER A 620 13.10 -19.75 6.26
N VAL A 621 11.95 -19.20 5.92
CA VAL A 621 11.62 -17.81 6.25
C VAL A 621 10.70 -17.91 7.46
N GLU A 622 11.18 -17.47 8.60
CA GLU A 622 10.47 -17.34 9.88
C GLU A 622 9.34 -16.30 9.82
N THR A 623 8.46 -16.42 8.85
CA THR A 623 7.17 -15.75 8.82
C THR A 623 6.10 -16.83 8.62
N GLY A 624 5.60 -17.28 9.75
CA GLY A 624 4.50 -18.21 9.97
C GLY A 624 3.76 -18.75 8.75
N GLY A 625 4.06 -19.96 8.29
CA GLY A 625 3.12 -20.77 7.53
C GLY A 625 3.53 -21.26 6.13
N THR A 626 4.76 -21.05 5.65
CA THR A 626 5.12 -21.31 4.24
C THR A 626 5.70 -22.70 3.92
N THR A 627 6.12 -23.47 4.90
CA THR A 627 6.76 -24.79 4.69
C THR A 627 5.80 -25.90 4.26
N ALA A 628 4.53 -25.81 4.64
CA ALA A 628 3.53 -26.83 4.29
C ALA A 628 3.13 -26.80 2.80
N GLY A 629 3.15 -25.62 2.16
CA GLY A 629 2.69 -25.48 0.77
C GLY A 629 3.62 -26.07 -0.28
N LEU A 630 4.93 -26.12 -0.01
CA LEU A 630 5.92 -26.60 -0.97
C LEU A 630 6.04 -28.11 -0.99
N SER A 631 6.01 -28.77 0.16
CA SER A 631 5.98 -30.24 0.22
C SER A 631 4.75 -30.78 -0.49
N GLY A 632 3.59 -30.13 -0.35
CA GLY A 632 2.37 -30.48 -1.06
C GLY A 632 2.49 -30.31 -2.59
N LEU A 633 3.20 -29.28 -3.06
CA LEU A 633 3.44 -29.08 -4.50
C LEU A 633 4.27 -30.23 -5.09
N LEU A 634 5.37 -30.63 -4.45
CA LEU A 634 6.28 -31.66 -4.94
C LEU A 634 5.66 -33.06 -4.95
N THR A 635 4.70 -33.32 -4.08
CA THR A 635 3.99 -34.60 -4.00
C THR A 635 2.74 -34.68 -4.87
N HIS A 636 2.36 -33.57 -5.51
CA HIS A 636 1.17 -33.54 -6.35
C HIS A 636 1.35 -34.40 -7.62
N PRO A 637 0.39 -35.29 -7.99
CA PRO A 637 0.52 -36.24 -9.10
C PRO A 637 0.68 -35.54 -10.47
N GLY A 638 0.26 -34.30 -10.63
CA GLY A 638 0.44 -33.49 -11.83
C GLY A 638 1.83 -32.83 -11.95
N VAL A 639 2.71 -33.00 -10.94
CA VAL A 639 4.10 -32.54 -11.06
C VAL A 639 4.93 -33.63 -11.72
N GLY A 640 5.45 -33.34 -12.90
CA GLY A 640 6.32 -34.18 -13.67
C GLY A 640 7.78 -34.08 -13.22
N THR A 641 8.65 -33.61 -14.10
CA THR A 641 10.08 -33.50 -13.80
C THR A 641 10.39 -32.31 -12.90
N VAL A 642 11.07 -32.54 -11.79
CA VAL A 642 11.72 -31.53 -10.95
C VAL A 642 13.23 -31.70 -11.09
N VAL A 643 13.93 -30.67 -11.55
CA VAL A 643 15.36 -30.71 -11.82
C VAL A 643 16.02 -29.36 -11.56
N GLY A 644 17.16 -29.36 -10.87
CA GLY A 644 17.98 -28.18 -10.65
C GLY A 644 19.28 -28.21 -11.45
N VAL A 645 20.14 -27.24 -11.14
CA VAL A 645 21.47 -27.14 -11.74
C VAL A 645 22.41 -28.30 -11.33
N GLU A 646 22.04 -29.07 -10.32
CA GLU A 646 22.79 -30.23 -9.82
C GLU A 646 22.74 -31.44 -10.74
N ASP A 647 21.75 -31.54 -11.65
CA ASP A 647 21.64 -32.60 -12.67
C ASP A 647 21.52 -32.00 -14.08
N PRO A 648 22.64 -31.46 -14.61
CA PRO A 648 22.62 -30.73 -15.88
C PRO A 648 22.27 -31.62 -17.08
N ARG A 649 22.54 -32.93 -17.00
CA ARG A 649 22.16 -33.90 -18.03
C ARG A 649 20.63 -34.01 -18.16
N ARG A 650 19.94 -34.22 -17.05
CA ARG A 650 18.47 -34.34 -17.03
C ARG A 650 17.81 -33.02 -17.38
N LEU A 651 18.43 -31.90 -16.97
CA LEU A 651 18.01 -30.56 -17.34
C LEU A 651 18.10 -30.36 -18.88
N ALA A 652 19.24 -30.65 -19.50
CA ALA A 652 19.42 -30.58 -20.94
C ALA A 652 18.45 -31.52 -21.70
N ARG A 653 18.19 -32.70 -21.16
CA ARG A 653 17.22 -33.66 -21.73
C ARG A 653 15.79 -33.11 -21.72
N LEU A 654 15.35 -32.56 -20.58
CA LEU A 654 14.03 -31.95 -20.44
C LEU A 654 13.83 -30.78 -21.44
N TRP A 655 14.83 -29.87 -21.50
CA TRP A 655 14.78 -28.80 -22.47
C TRP A 655 14.81 -29.25 -23.94
N GLY A 656 15.53 -30.32 -24.23
CA GLY A 656 15.52 -30.96 -25.55
C GLY A 656 14.13 -31.51 -25.92
N LEU A 657 13.46 -32.15 -24.99
CA LEU A 657 12.08 -32.62 -25.15
C LEU A 657 11.10 -31.45 -25.33
N ALA A 658 11.26 -30.37 -24.54
CA ALA A 658 10.48 -29.16 -24.68
C ALA A 658 10.68 -28.50 -26.06
N ALA A 659 11.93 -28.35 -26.52
CA ALA A 659 12.27 -27.81 -27.82
C ALA A 659 11.71 -28.67 -28.98
N GLY A 660 11.57 -29.99 -28.77
CA GLY A 660 10.92 -30.93 -29.68
C GLY A 660 9.38 -30.99 -29.55
N GLY A 661 8.74 -30.16 -28.74
CA GLY A 661 7.29 -30.12 -28.58
C GLY A 661 6.68 -31.32 -27.83
N ARG A 662 7.50 -32.05 -27.05
CA ARG A 662 7.09 -33.34 -26.42
C ARG A 662 6.41 -33.16 -25.08
N LEU A 663 6.37 -31.93 -24.52
CA LEU A 663 5.70 -31.62 -23.24
C LEU A 663 4.20 -31.32 -23.39
N GLY A 664 3.72 -31.16 -24.61
CA GLY A 664 2.30 -30.89 -24.90
C GLY A 664 1.79 -29.63 -24.25
N GLY A 665 0.71 -29.73 -23.45
CA GLY A 665 0.08 -28.62 -22.76
C GLY A 665 0.57 -28.43 -21.32
N ASP A 666 1.63 -29.13 -20.89
CA ASP A 666 2.17 -28.98 -19.55
C ASP A 666 3.00 -27.70 -19.40
N LEU A 667 2.97 -27.10 -18.23
CA LEU A 667 3.76 -25.89 -17.94
C LEU A 667 5.23 -26.25 -17.70
N LEU A 668 6.12 -25.56 -18.40
CA LEU A 668 7.55 -25.58 -18.11
C LEU A 668 7.95 -24.31 -17.33
N CYS A 669 8.40 -24.47 -16.10
CA CYS A 669 8.93 -23.38 -15.27
C CYS A 669 10.47 -23.43 -15.27
N LEU A 670 11.11 -22.32 -15.62
CA LEU A 670 12.56 -22.14 -15.63
C LEU A 670 12.92 -21.02 -14.64
N ASP A 671 13.30 -21.40 -13.41
CA ASP A 671 13.70 -20.40 -12.38
C ASP A 671 15.20 -20.14 -12.49
N ASN A 672 15.57 -18.86 -12.57
CA ASN A 672 16.94 -18.39 -12.75
C ASN A 672 17.63 -18.94 -14.02
N VAL A 673 17.07 -18.58 -15.15
CA VAL A 673 17.47 -19.06 -16.50
C VAL A 673 18.97 -19.01 -16.77
N GLU A 674 19.69 -17.98 -16.29
CA GLU A 674 21.13 -17.83 -16.53
C GLU A 674 21.95 -18.98 -15.89
N ALA A 675 21.56 -19.40 -14.67
CA ALA A 675 22.21 -20.53 -14.00
C ALA A 675 21.89 -21.86 -14.71
N LEU A 676 20.65 -22.01 -15.22
CA LEU A 676 20.24 -23.19 -15.97
C LEU A 676 20.98 -23.29 -17.31
N VAL A 677 21.14 -22.19 -18.03
CA VAL A 677 21.92 -22.12 -19.28
C VAL A 677 23.36 -22.51 -19.04
N THR A 678 23.97 -21.98 -17.98
CA THR A 678 25.36 -22.34 -17.60
C THR A 678 25.51 -23.83 -17.33
N ALA A 679 24.55 -24.43 -16.58
CA ALA A 679 24.56 -25.85 -16.31
C ALA A 679 24.39 -26.70 -17.57
N ILE A 680 23.55 -26.27 -18.52
CA ILE A 680 23.38 -26.97 -19.81
C ILE A 680 24.66 -26.87 -20.67
N ASP A 681 25.35 -25.76 -20.64
CA ASP A 681 26.64 -25.60 -21.35
C ASP A 681 27.71 -26.56 -20.84
N GLU A 682 27.65 -26.99 -19.57
CA GLU A 682 28.55 -28.04 -19.04
C GLU A 682 28.36 -29.37 -19.79
N VAL A 683 27.15 -29.71 -20.22
CA VAL A 683 26.81 -30.95 -20.93
C VAL A 683 27.00 -30.81 -22.44
N LEU A 684 26.39 -29.77 -23.03
CA LEU A 684 26.28 -29.65 -24.48
C LEU A 684 27.46 -28.87 -25.10
N GLY A 685 28.20 -28.12 -24.28
CA GLY A 685 29.29 -27.24 -24.72
C GLY A 685 28.88 -25.77 -24.73
N PRO A 686 29.88 -24.87 -24.76
CA PRO A 686 29.68 -23.42 -24.66
C PRO A 686 28.69 -22.88 -25.70
N GLY A 687 27.74 -22.06 -25.24
CA GLY A 687 26.73 -21.40 -26.05
C GLY A 687 25.53 -22.27 -26.47
N GLN A 688 25.59 -23.58 -26.23
CA GLN A 688 24.50 -24.52 -26.62
C GLN A 688 23.28 -24.35 -25.70
N GLY A 689 23.49 -23.96 -24.41
CA GLY A 689 22.41 -23.69 -23.50
C GLY A 689 21.52 -22.52 -23.98
N ASN A 690 22.12 -21.44 -24.45
CA ASN A 690 21.35 -20.32 -25.03
C ASN A 690 20.63 -20.74 -26.32
N ALA A 691 21.29 -21.51 -27.21
CA ALA A 691 20.67 -22.00 -28.43
C ALA A 691 19.46 -22.89 -28.13
N LEU A 692 19.57 -23.75 -27.12
CA LEU A 692 18.49 -24.63 -26.70
C LEU A 692 17.36 -23.84 -26.04
N LEU A 693 17.66 -22.82 -25.22
CA LEU A 693 16.67 -21.91 -24.64
C LEU A 693 15.87 -21.19 -25.73
N GLU A 694 16.55 -20.63 -26.75
CA GLU A 694 15.88 -19.99 -27.88
C GLU A 694 14.99 -20.97 -28.63
N ALA A 695 15.40 -22.24 -28.75
CA ALA A 695 14.58 -23.28 -29.36
C ALA A 695 13.33 -23.59 -28.53
N VAL A 696 13.46 -23.69 -27.20
CA VAL A 696 12.33 -23.88 -26.26
C VAL A 696 11.34 -22.71 -26.38
N ILE A 697 11.82 -21.47 -26.38
CA ILE A 697 10.96 -20.27 -26.49
C ILE A 697 10.21 -20.27 -27.84
N ARG A 698 10.91 -20.55 -28.93
CA ARG A 698 10.27 -20.65 -30.28
C ARG A 698 9.20 -21.72 -30.33
N THR A 699 9.48 -22.91 -29.80
CA THR A 699 8.50 -24.02 -29.76
C THR A 699 7.32 -23.66 -28.88
N ALA A 700 7.54 -23.09 -27.68
CA ALA A 700 6.49 -22.66 -26.79
C ALA A 700 5.56 -21.63 -27.46
N THR A 701 6.12 -20.67 -28.19
CA THR A 701 5.35 -19.68 -28.95
C THR A 701 4.57 -20.31 -30.12
N ALA A 702 5.19 -21.23 -30.85
CA ALA A 702 4.57 -21.86 -32.02
C ALA A 702 3.49 -22.88 -31.67
N THR A 703 3.67 -23.63 -30.57
CA THR A 703 2.74 -24.68 -30.09
C THR A 703 1.78 -24.26 -29.01
N SER A 704 1.88 -23.00 -28.53
CA SER A 704 1.14 -22.51 -27.35
C SER A 704 1.41 -23.33 -26.08
N MET A 705 2.63 -23.86 -25.94
CA MET A 705 3.08 -24.56 -24.73
C MET A 705 3.28 -23.54 -23.60
N PRO A 706 2.69 -23.73 -22.43
CA PRO A 706 2.89 -22.83 -21.29
C PRO A 706 4.35 -22.78 -20.88
N LEU A 707 4.94 -21.58 -20.82
CA LEU A 707 6.34 -21.37 -20.47
C LEU A 707 6.49 -20.17 -19.55
N LEU A 708 7.06 -20.41 -18.38
CA LEU A 708 7.39 -19.38 -17.39
C LEU A 708 8.90 -19.34 -17.18
N LEU A 709 9.50 -18.17 -17.40
CA LEU A 709 10.94 -17.95 -17.24
C LEU A 709 11.17 -16.89 -16.16
N THR A 710 12.16 -17.09 -15.30
CA THR A 710 12.60 -16.03 -14.40
C THR A 710 14.08 -15.69 -14.63
N ALA A 711 14.41 -14.40 -14.49
CA ALA A 711 15.77 -13.90 -14.65
C ALA A 711 16.02 -12.63 -13.85
N PRO A 712 17.29 -12.23 -13.61
CA PRO A 712 17.63 -10.92 -13.04
C PRO A 712 17.19 -9.78 -13.97
N LEU A 713 17.04 -8.56 -13.40
CA LEU A 713 16.67 -7.37 -14.17
C LEU A 713 17.59 -7.12 -15.37
N ALA A 714 18.88 -7.39 -15.21
CA ALA A 714 19.90 -7.20 -16.26
C ALA A 714 19.69 -8.08 -17.51
N ALA A 715 18.98 -9.19 -17.36
CA ALA A 715 18.71 -10.10 -18.47
C ALA A 715 17.74 -9.54 -19.53
N SER A 716 17.10 -8.41 -19.26
CA SER A 716 16.10 -7.80 -20.15
C SER A 716 16.59 -7.53 -21.57
N THR A 717 17.88 -7.27 -21.74
CA THR A 717 18.54 -6.97 -23.02
C THR A 717 19.08 -8.21 -23.73
N SER A 718 19.01 -9.38 -23.10
CA SER A 718 19.46 -10.63 -23.70
C SER A 718 18.61 -10.97 -24.93
N ARG A 719 19.24 -11.56 -25.94
CA ARG A 719 18.57 -11.90 -27.22
C ARG A 719 17.34 -12.79 -27.02
N TRP A 720 17.44 -13.79 -26.13
CA TRP A 720 16.30 -14.65 -25.81
C TRP A 720 15.20 -13.90 -25.06
N ALA A 721 15.55 -12.97 -24.16
CA ALA A 721 14.57 -12.19 -23.39
C ALA A 721 13.78 -11.23 -24.28
N THR A 722 14.41 -10.65 -25.32
CA THR A 722 13.73 -9.76 -26.27
C THR A 722 12.70 -10.47 -27.14
N SER A 723 12.81 -11.79 -27.28
CA SER A 723 11.84 -12.61 -28.03
C SER A 723 10.55 -12.89 -27.24
N VAL A 724 10.52 -12.62 -25.91
CA VAL A 724 9.33 -12.81 -25.07
C VAL A 724 8.62 -11.49 -24.90
N GLY A 725 7.44 -11.35 -25.51
CA GLY A 725 6.68 -10.10 -25.52
C GLY A 725 5.90 -9.81 -24.22
N LEU A 726 5.50 -10.85 -23.48
CA LEU A 726 4.79 -10.68 -22.20
C LEU A 726 5.78 -10.76 -21.04
N ARG A 727 5.91 -9.67 -20.30
CA ARG A 727 6.89 -9.55 -19.22
C ARG A 727 6.25 -9.10 -17.93
N LEU A 728 6.81 -9.53 -16.83
CA LEU A 728 6.48 -9.07 -15.46
C LEU A 728 7.77 -8.65 -14.79
N VAL A 729 7.84 -7.40 -14.33
CA VAL A 729 9.02 -6.86 -13.65
C VAL A 729 8.73 -6.72 -12.17
N LEU A 730 9.59 -7.26 -11.31
CA LEU A 730 9.48 -7.25 -9.85
C LEU A 730 10.70 -6.56 -9.22
N GLY A 731 10.50 -5.73 -8.21
CA GLY A 731 11.57 -5.16 -7.39
C GLY A 731 12.51 -4.18 -8.11
N ALA A 732 12.05 -3.53 -9.19
CA ALA A 732 12.76 -2.42 -9.83
C ALA A 732 12.36 -1.09 -9.15
N VAL A 733 12.97 -0.81 -7.99
CA VAL A 733 12.58 0.31 -7.11
C VAL A 733 13.18 1.66 -7.50
N THR A 734 14.28 1.66 -8.24
CA THR A 734 14.92 2.87 -8.72
C THR A 734 14.75 3.05 -10.23
N SER A 735 14.83 4.28 -10.71
CA SER A 735 14.77 4.58 -12.16
C SER A 735 15.84 3.84 -12.96
N THR A 736 17.02 3.64 -12.39
CA THR A 736 18.12 2.87 -13.00
C THR A 736 17.74 1.39 -13.13
N GLN A 737 17.20 0.78 -12.08
CA GLN A 737 16.74 -0.60 -12.11
C GLN A 737 15.56 -0.79 -13.09
N ALA A 738 14.64 0.17 -13.11
CA ALA A 738 13.51 0.18 -14.02
C ALA A 738 13.96 0.25 -15.49
N ALA A 739 14.89 1.14 -15.81
CA ALA A 739 15.49 1.24 -17.14
C ALA A 739 16.24 -0.05 -17.53
N LEU A 740 16.99 -0.64 -16.58
CA LEU A 740 17.68 -1.92 -16.79
C LEU A 740 16.69 -3.07 -17.09
N ALA A 741 15.50 -3.04 -16.49
CA ALA A 741 14.45 -4.03 -16.73
C ALA A 741 13.62 -3.73 -17.99
N GLY A 742 13.85 -2.63 -18.66
CA GLY A 742 13.12 -2.21 -19.87
C GLY A 742 11.75 -1.58 -19.57
N LEU A 743 11.54 -1.06 -18.35
CA LEU A 743 10.33 -0.29 -18.02
C LEU A 743 10.37 1.10 -18.67
N PRO A 744 9.24 1.66 -19.05
CA PRO A 744 9.13 3.04 -19.53
C PRO A 744 9.62 4.05 -18.49
N ARG A 745 10.01 5.24 -18.97
CA ARG A 745 10.48 6.33 -18.12
C ARG A 745 9.42 6.72 -17.09
N GLY A 746 9.80 6.83 -15.82
CA GLY A 746 8.91 7.17 -14.72
C GLY A 746 8.17 5.98 -14.07
N VAL A 747 8.21 4.79 -14.66
CA VAL A 747 7.55 3.61 -14.12
C VAL A 747 8.52 2.81 -13.25
N VAL A 748 8.14 2.57 -12.00
CA VAL A 748 8.87 1.73 -11.03
C VAL A 748 7.91 0.72 -10.38
N THR A 749 8.44 -0.36 -9.81
CA THR A 749 7.57 -1.44 -9.26
C THR A 749 7.20 -1.26 -7.80
N GLY A 750 7.88 -0.39 -7.04
CA GLY A 750 7.79 -0.36 -5.58
C GLY A 750 8.63 -1.46 -4.91
N GLY A 751 8.86 -1.34 -3.59
CA GLY A 751 9.81 -2.16 -2.82
C GLY A 751 9.23 -3.41 -2.16
N LEU A 752 7.91 -3.67 -2.29
CA LEU A 752 7.27 -4.82 -1.66
C LEU A 752 7.50 -6.10 -2.47
N ALA A 753 7.71 -7.23 -1.79
CA ALA A 753 7.83 -8.52 -2.44
C ALA A 753 6.52 -8.87 -3.21
N GLY A 754 6.66 -9.36 -4.45
CA GLY A 754 5.54 -9.64 -5.33
C GLY A 754 4.83 -8.41 -5.91
N ARG A 755 5.30 -7.19 -5.59
CA ARG A 755 4.86 -5.96 -6.25
C ARG A 755 5.59 -5.81 -7.58
N GLY A 756 4.84 -5.62 -8.66
CA GLY A 756 5.41 -5.59 -9.99
C GLY A 756 4.65 -4.74 -10.99
N VAL A 757 5.19 -4.74 -12.19
CA VAL A 757 4.58 -4.13 -13.39
C VAL A 757 4.53 -5.17 -14.49
N ILE A 758 3.36 -5.40 -15.02
CA ILE A 758 3.12 -6.22 -16.21
C ILE A 758 3.37 -5.33 -17.43
N LEU A 759 4.19 -5.84 -18.35
CA LEU A 759 4.41 -5.25 -19.68
C LEU A 759 3.79 -6.16 -20.73
N ASP A 760 2.87 -5.61 -21.51
CA ASP A 760 2.31 -6.27 -22.69
C ASP A 760 2.36 -5.30 -23.88
N GLY A 761 3.40 -5.44 -24.67
CA GLY A 761 3.72 -4.46 -25.72
C GLY A 761 4.11 -3.11 -25.13
N ALA A 762 3.34 -2.06 -25.42
CA ALA A 762 3.52 -0.71 -24.86
C ALA A 762 2.74 -0.50 -23.55
N ASP A 763 1.82 -1.39 -23.21
CA ASP A 763 0.98 -1.22 -22.02
C ASP A 763 1.71 -1.66 -20.77
N THR A 764 1.59 -0.84 -19.73
CA THR A 764 2.12 -1.11 -18.40
C THR A 764 1.01 -1.13 -17.37
N THR A 765 1.00 -2.16 -16.50
CA THR A 765 -0.01 -2.29 -15.47
C THR A 765 0.63 -2.70 -14.15
N ALA A 766 0.48 -1.87 -13.13
CA ALA A 766 0.95 -2.20 -11.78
C ALA A 766 0.16 -3.37 -11.20
N CYS A 767 0.84 -4.28 -10.50
CA CYS A 767 0.20 -5.46 -9.96
C CYS A 767 0.80 -5.94 -8.64
N GLN A 768 0.05 -6.77 -7.93
CA GLN A 768 0.51 -7.58 -6.80
C GLN A 768 0.24 -9.04 -7.12
N ILE A 769 1.28 -9.87 -7.01
CA ILE A 769 1.18 -11.31 -7.26
C ILE A 769 0.34 -11.99 -6.19
N ILE A 770 -0.54 -12.88 -6.61
CA ILE A 770 -1.38 -13.68 -5.73
C ILE A 770 -0.58 -14.84 -5.17
N LEU A 771 -0.53 -14.94 -3.84
CA LEU A 771 0.12 -16.04 -3.14
C LEU A 771 -0.82 -17.25 -3.05
N ARG A 772 -0.32 -18.42 -3.44
CA ARG A 772 -0.99 -19.70 -3.27
C ARG A 772 -0.12 -20.63 -2.45
N LYS A 773 -0.69 -21.19 -1.38
CA LYS A 773 0.03 -22.03 -0.43
C LYS A 773 -0.26 -23.51 -0.60
N ASP A 774 -1.39 -23.90 -1.16
CA ASP A 774 -1.84 -25.28 -1.20
C ASP A 774 -2.30 -25.68 -2.61
N PRO A 775 -1.66 -26.66 -3.25
CA PRO A 775 -2.09 -27.21 -4.53
C PRO A 775 -3.28 -28.18 -4.39
N THR A 776 -3.54 -28.73 -3.19
CA THR A 776 -4.53 -29.79 -2.98
C THR A 776 -5.97 -29.35 -2.95
N ALA A 777 -6.25 -28.05 -2.93
CA ALA A 777 -7.60 -27.48 -3.00
C ALA A 777 -8.25 -27.57 -4.39
N ALA A 778 -7.72 -28.36 -5.31
CA ALA A 778 -8.31 -28.62 -6.61
C ALA A 778 -9.29 -29.80 -6.55
N GLY A 779 -10.43 -29.66 -7.23
CA GLY A 779 -11.45 -30.72 -7.29
C GLY A 779 -10.90 -32.04 -7.83
N PRO A 780 -11.56 -33.15 -7.43
CA PRO A 780 -11.09 -34.49 -7.72
C PRO A 780 -11.50 -34.90 -9.10
N ASP A 781 -11.02 -34.64 -10.17
CA ASP A 781 -11.26 -35.31 -11.46
C ASP A 781 -10.50 -34.63 -12.61
N SER A 782 -9.20 -34.80 -12.64
CA SER A 782 -8.49 -34.67 -13.93
C SER A 782 -7.91 -36.02 -14.30
N THR A 783 -8.70 -36.82 -15.01
CA THR A 783 -8.25 -38.00 -15.79
C THR A 783 -7.40 -37.56 -16.99
N ARG A 784 -6.35 -36.76 -16.78
CA ARG A 784 -5.32 -36.58 -17.79
C ARG A 784 -4.22 -37.61 -17.57
N GLY A 785 -3.71 -38.14 -18.71
CA GLY A 785 -2.64 -39.10 -18.68
C GLY A 785 -1.43 -38.64 -17.86
N SER A 786 -0.61 -39.57 -17.42
CA SER A 786 0.58 -39.34 -16.61
C SER A 786 1.47 -38.23 -17.23
N THR A 787 1.76 -37.20 -16.45
CA THR A 787 2.72 -36.14 -16.83
C THR A 787 4.11 -36.77 -17.01
N LEU A 788 4.83 -36.36 -18.06
CA LEU A 788 6.19 -36.84 -18.32
C LEU A 788 7.09 -36.63 -17.10
N LYS A 789 7.73 -37.70 -16.66
CA LYS A 789 8.64 -37.62 -15.51
C LYS A 789 10.02 -38.17 -15.89
N LEU A 790 11.02 -37.30 -15.85
CA LEU A 790 12.41 -37.70 -15.94
C LEU A 790 12.91 -38.00 -14.55
N GLU A 791 13.20 -39.29 -14.26
CA GLU A 791 13.70 -39.71 -12.97
C GLU A 791 15.23 -39.58 -12.90
N PRO A 792 15.78 -39.19 -11.72
CA PRO A 792 17.22 -39.17 -11.53
C PRO A 792 17.75 -40.60 -11.46
N LEU A 793 18.87 -40.82 -12.15
CA LEU A 793 19.57 -42.11 -11.99
C LEU A 793 20.15 -42.20 -10.56
N PRO A 794 19.88 -43.29 -9.81
CA PRO A 794 20.41 -43.45 -8.45
C PRO A 794 21.92 -43.47 -8.47
N ALA A 795 22.56 -42.95 -7.43
CA ALA A 795 24.01 -43.00 -7.31
C ALA A 795 24.50 -44.46 -7.01
N ARG A 796 23.66 -45.24 -6.37
CA ARG A 796 23.86 -46.66 -6.03
C ARG A 796 22.49 -47.32 -6.01
N ILE A 797 22.39 -48.51 -6.57
CA ILE A 797 21.21 -49.37 -6.54
C ILE A 797 21.59 -50.82 -6.36
N THR A 798 20.85 -51.55 -5.56
CA THR A 798 21.08 -52.96 -5.24
C THR A 798 20.04 -53.83 -5.92
N TRP A 799 20.36 -55.11 -6.08
CA TRP A 799 19.44 -56.10 -6.66
C TRP A 799 18.11 -56.22 -5.93
N GLU A 800 18.08 -55.93 -4.65
CA GLU A 800 16.85 -55.95 -3.82
C GLU A 800 15.87 -54.84 -4.18
N GLN A 801 16.37 -53.78 -4.77
CA GLN A 801 15.59 -52.54 -5.10
C GLN A 801 15.01 -52.58 -6.51
N VAL A 802 15.28 -53.61 -7.27
CA VAL A 802 14.87 -53.74 -8.66
C VAL A 802 14.15 -55.07 -8.90
N PRO A 803 13.30 -55.18 -9.95
CA PRO A 803 12.73 -56.45 -10.37
C PRO A 803 13.79 -57.48 -10.71
N SER A 804 13.48 -58.75 -10.45
CA SER A 804 14.34 -59.90 -10.83
C SER A 804 14.70 -59.82 -12.32
N GLY A 805 15.93 -60.09 -12.68
CA GLY A 805 16.43 -60.02 -14.05
C GLY A 805 16.85 -58.62 -14.52
N THR A 806 17.09 -57.67 -13.58
CA THR A 806 17.55 -56.33 -13.88
C THR A 806 19.06 -56.17 -13.64
N TRP A 807 19.84 -55.87 -14.64
CA TRP A 807 21.30 -55.66 -14.53
C TRP A 807 21.68 -54.18 -14.43
N ALA A 808 20.83 -53.31 -14.97
CA ALA A 808 20.99 -51.88 -14.87
C ALA A 808 19.61 -51.17 -14.86
N VAL A 809 19.59 -49.94 -14.37
CA VAL A 809 18.46 -49.01 -14.56
C VAL A 809 18.92 -47.86 -15.45
N GLY A 810 18.03 -47.36 -16.30
CA GLY A 810 18.43 -46.35 -17.26
C GLY A 810 17.31 -45.59 -17.92
N GLY A 811 17.69 -44.69 -18.80
CA GLY A 811 16.76 -43.86 -19.58
C GLY A 811 16.14 -42.73 -18.84
N ASP A 812 15.10 -42.19 -19.38
CA ASP A 812 14.39 -41.03 -18.85
C ASP A 812 13.60 -41.36 -17.59
N ALA A 813 13.16 -42.61 -17.43
CA ALA A 813 12.38 -43.09 -16.29
C ALA A 813 13.20 -43.82 -15.23
N ALA A 814 14.54 -43.92 -15.38
CA ALA A 814 15.40 -44.78 -14.56
C ALA A 814 14.86 -46.23 -14.43
N ALA A 815 14.28 -46.72 -15.52
CA ALA A 815 13.59 -48.01 -15.56
C ALA A 815 14.58 -49.16 -15.74
N PRO A 816 14.17 -50.40 -15.41
CA PRO A 816 14.95 -51.59 -15.72
C PRO A 816 15.37 -51.66 -17.19
N VAL A 817 16.66 -51.89 -17.39
CA VAL A 817 17.23 -52.06 -18.77
C VAL A 817 17.30 -53.54 -19.07
N THR A 818 16.66 -53.93 -20.20
CA THR A 818 16.68 -55.30 -20.68
C THR A 818 17.48 -55.41 -21.96
N LEU A 819 18.20 -56.49 -22.12
CA LEU A 819 18.81 -56.86 -23.38
C LEU A 819 18.23 -58.22 -23.83
N PRO A 820 18.18 -58.52 -25.14
CA PRO A 820 17.81 -59.84 -25.57
C PRO A 820 18.76 -60.92 -25.06
N GLU A 821 18.26 -62.11 -24.76
CA GLU A 821 18.99 -63.20 -24.06
C GLU A 821 20.30 -63.62 -24.76
N HIS A 822 20.39 -63.46 -26.06
CA HIS A 822 21.57 -63.84 -26.84
C HIS A 822 22.42 -62.61 -27.26
N THR A 823 22.44 -61.53 -26.49
CA THR A 823 23.23 -60.37 -26.79
C THR A 823 24.60 -60.45 -26.14
N SER A 824 25.66 -60.40 -26.90
CA SER A 824 27.03 -60.22 -26.37
C SER A 824 27.23 -58.74 -25.97
N VAL A 825 27.95 -58.50 -24.88
CA VAL A 825 28.15 -57.20 -24.33
C VAL A 825 29.64 -56.91 -24.08
N LEU A 826 30.11 -55.78 -24.60
CA LEU A 826 31.42 -55.23 -24.26
C LEU A 826 31.27 -54.11 -23.21
N VAL A 827 31.95 -54.24 -22.08
CA VAL A 827 31.99 -53.23 -21.03
C VAL A 827 33.30 -52.47 -21.11
N ALA A 828 33.27 -51.27 -21.60
CA ALA A 828 34.42 -50.36 -21.65
C ALA A 828 34.44 -49.43 -20.44
N GLY A 829 35.59 -49.31 -19.78
CA GLY A 829 35.74 -48.45 -18.63
C GLY A 829 37.15 -48.38 -18.08
N PRO A 830 37.57 -47.29 -17.42
CA PRO A 830 38.85 -47.27 -16.72
C PRO A 830 38.81 -48.12 -15.42
N PRO A 831 39.98 -48.41 -14.84
CA PRO A 831 40.05 -49.09 -13.54
C PRO A 831 39.20 -48.37 -12.45
N GLY A 832 38.47 -49.09 -11.65
CA GLY A 832 37.57 -48.53 -10.63
C GLY A 832 36.20 -48.08 -11.09
N SER A 833 35.90 -48.11 -12.39
CA SER A 833 34.59 -47.72 -12.91
C SER A 833 33.48 -48.76 -12.65
N GLY A 834 33.79 -49.96 -12.26
CA GLY A 834 32.85 -51.03 -11.95
C GLY A 834 32.66 -52.04 -13.11
N ARG A 835 33.65 -52.23 -13.98
CA ARG A 835 33.62 -53.20 -15.13
C ARG A 835 33.26 -54.61 -14.66
N SER A 836 34.02 -55.16 -13.76
CA SER A 836 33.80 -56.52 -13.24
C SER A 836 32.44 -56.65 -12.53
N THR A 837 31.98 -55.58 -11.86
CA THR A 837 30.63 -55.51 -11.27
C THR A 837 29.55 -55.54 -12.37
N ALA A 838 29.76 -54.83 -13.48
CA ALA A 838 28.84 -54.85 -14.59
C ALA A 838 28.76 -56.19 -15.31
N LEU A 839 29.89 -56.86 -15.45
CA LEU A 839 29.93 -58.22 -15.97
C LEU A 839 29.17 -59.22 -15.12
N ARG A 840 29.35 -59.19 -13.80
CA ARG A 840 28.60 -60.03 -12.88
C ARG A 840 27.10 -59.76 -12.90
N ALA A 841 26.70 -58.47 -12.94
CA ALA A 841 25.30 -58.10 -13.04
C ALA A 841 24.66 -58.61 -14.34
N LEU A 842 25.36 -58.52 -15.47
CA LEU A 842 24.94 -59.04 -16.76
C LEU A 842 24.85 -60.55 -16.77
N ALA A 843 25.88 -61.26 -16.25
CA ALA A 843 25.93 -62.73 -16.19
C ALA A 843 24.80 -63.33 -15.30
N GLN A 844 24.30 -62.62 -14.32
CA GLN A 844 23.14 -63.07 -13.52
C GLN A 844 21.81 -63.01 -14.30
N VAL A 845 21.74 -62.25 -15.36
CA VAL A 845 20.50 -61.99 -16.09
C VAL A 845 20.45 -62.68 -17.45
N LEU A 846 21.59 -62.81 -18.11
CA LEU A 846 21.70 -63.50 -19.37
C LEU A 846 21.85 -65.01 -19.16
N THR A 847 21.76 -65.78 -20.24
CA THR A 847 21.68 -67.23 -20.20
C THR A 847 22.86 -67.92 -19.45
N PRO A 848 22.68 -69.10 -18.86
CA PRO A 848 23.73 -69.78 -18.10
C PRO A 848 24.99 -70.19 -18.93
N ASP A 849 24.89 -70.28 -20.23
CA ASP A 849 25.99 -70.61 -21.16
C ASP A 849 26.65 -69.38 -21.76
N VAL A 850 27.20 -68.48 -20.91
CA VAL A 850 27.83 -67.24 -21.32
C VAL A 850 29.32 -67.29 -21.04
N LEU A 851 30.15 -66.99 -22.07
CA LEU A 851 31.57 -66.79 -21.86
C LEU A 851 31.83 -65.42 -21.23
N VAL A 852 32.36 -65.35 -20.01
CA VAL A 852 32.64 -64.09 -19.28
C VAL A 852 34.15 -63.90 -19.19
N VAL A 853 34.67 -62.81 -19.79
CA VAL A 853 36.09 -62.45 -19.79
C VAL A 853 36.30 -61.04 -19.26
N ASP A 854 36.94 -60.94 -18.11
CA ASP A 854 37.31 -59.62 -17.54
C ASP A 854 38.68 -59.17 -18.09
N ASP A 855 38.84 -57.88 -18.34
CA ASP A 855 40.08 -57.29 -18.89
C ASP A 855 40.60 -57.94 -20.17
N LEU A 856 39.71 -58.18 -21.15
CA LEU A 856 40.03 -58.76 -22.47
C LEU A 856 41.22 -58.09 -23.17
N ASP A 857 41.45 -56.79 -22.92
CA ASP A 857 42.58 -56.05 -23.46
C ASP A 857 43.95 -56.45 -22.85
N LEU A 858 43.97 -57.16 -21.79
CA LEU A 858 45.13 -57.74 -21.10
C LEU A 858 45.22 -59.26 -21.21
N ALA A 859 44.21 -59.90 -21.84
CA ALA A 859 44.14 -61.35 -22.02
C ALA A 859 45.25 -61.91 -22.88
N ASP A 860 45.64 -63.18 -22.65
CA ASP A 860 46.60 -63.88 -23.49
C ASP A 860 46.02 -64.20 -24.87
N ALA A 861 46.88 -64.72 -25.73
CA ALA A 861 46.48 -65.09 -27.11
C ALA A 861 45.49 -66.26 -27.15
N ALA A 862 45.56 -67.19 -26.18
CA ALA A 862 44.66 -68.33 -26.09
C ALA A 862 43.23 -67.89 -25.74
N THR A 863 43.07 -67.09 -24.72
CA THR A 863 41.81 -66.50 -24.30
C THR A 863 41.22 -65.59 -25.41
N THR A 864 42.04 -64.79 -26.06
CA THR A 864 41.56 -63.93 -27.20
C THR A 864 41.05 -64.82 -28.36
N SER A 865 41.74 -65.86 -28.72
CA SER A 865 41.32 -66.80 -29.77
C SER A 865 40.08 -67.62 -29.36
N HIS A 866 39.90 -67.95 -28.10
CA HIS A 866 38.69 -68.59 -27.60
C HIS A 866 37.46 -67.62 -27.72
N VAL A 867 37.62 -66.37 -27.36
CA VAL A 867 36.58 -65.35 -27.59
C VAL A 867 36.21 -65.16 -29.05
N GLU A 868 37.22 -65.13 -29.91
CA GLU A 868 36.98 -65.03 -31.38
C GLU A 868 36.23 -66.22 -31.94
N ALA A 869 36.56 -67.45 -31.45
CA ALA A 869 35.87 -68.67 -31.80
C ALA A 869 34.42 -68.67 -31.32
N ALA A 870 34.16 -68.30 -30.02
CA ALA A 870 32.85 -68.18 -29.49
C ALA A 870 31.98 -67.21 -30.30
N LEU A 871 32.52 -66.03 -30.64
CA LEU A 871 31.83 -65.03 -31.46
C LEU A 871 31.54 -65.54 -32.89
N SER A 872 32.40 -66.39 -33.45
CA SER A 872 32.17 -66.99 -34.82
C SER A 872 31.05 -68.05 -34.76
N HIS A 873 30.85 -68.73 -33.61
CA HIS A 873 29.78 -69.70 -33.38
C HIS A 873 28.47 -69.10 -32.84
N SER A 874 28.42 -67.75 -32.74
CA SER A 874 27.28 -67.03 -32.20
C SER A 874 26.98 -67.34 -30.72
N GLU A 875 27.99 -67.71 -29.97
CA GLU A 875 27.90 -67.82 -28.49
C GLU A 875 27.87 -66.45 -27.88
N VAL A 876 27.21 -66.32 -26.71
CA VAL A 876 27.10 -65.07 -26.00
C VAL A 876 28.39 -64.78 -25.23
N VAL A 877 29.02 -63.65 -25.50
CA VAL A 877 30.25 -63.22 -24.84
C VAL A 877 30.03 -61.93 -24.06
N LEU A 878 30.38 -61.96 -22.79
CA LEU A 878 30.47 -60.81 -21.90
C LEU A 878 31.95 -60.50 -21.67
N ALA A 879 32.41 -59.37 -22.19
CA ALA A 879 33.81 -58.99 -21.99
C ALA A 879 33.95 -57.56 -21.44
N SER A 880 35.04 -57.32 -20.71
CA SER A 880 35.42 -55.99 -20.35
C SER A 880 36.75 -55.58 -20.93
N ALA A 881 36.97 -54.31 -21.13
CA ALA A 881 38.25 -53.77 -21.57
C ALA A 881 38.38 -52.29 -21.12
N SER A 882 39.60 -51.75 -21.15
CA SER A 882 39.83 -50.34 -20.89
C SER A 882 39.28 -49.49 -22.04
N THR A 883 38.65 -48.34 -21.73
CA THR A 883 38.08 -47.44 -22.72
C THR A 883 39.09 -47.01 -23.76
N GLU A 884 40.32 -46.77 -23.39
CA GLU A 884 41.44 -46.40 -24.26
C GLU A 884 41.74 -47.49 -25.28
N ARG A 885 41.77 -48.73 -24.85
CA ARG A 885 42.01 -49.87 -25.72
C ARG A 885 40.84 -50.12 -26.68
N VAL A 886 39.61 -50.04 -26.15
CA VAL A 886 38.42 -50.15 -27.03
C VAL A 886 38.43 -49.10 -28.11
N ALA A 887 38.83 -47.87 -27.81
CA ALA A 887 38.94 -46.77 -28.76
C ALA A 887 40.03 -46.94 -29.79
N ALA A 888 41.17 -47.59 -29.43
CA ALA A 888 42.36 -47.76 -30.27
C ALA A 888 42.38 -49.08 -31.06
N THR A 889 41.46 -50.03 -30.74
CA THR A 889 41.42 -51.35 -31.37
C THR A 889 40.46 -51.37 -32.57
N PHE A 890 40.99 -51.74 -33.76
CA PHE A 890 40.22 -51.76 -35.04
C PHE A 890 40.12 -53.16 -35.63
N ARG A 891 40.65 -54.20 -34.99
CA ARG A 891 40.61 -55.61 -35.46
C ARG A 891 40.54 -56.55 -34.28
N GLY A 892 40.04 -57.77 -34.42
CA GLY A 892 39.95 -58.80 -33.43
C GLY A 892 38.72 -58.73 -32.55
N ALA A 893 38.68 -59.52 -31.49
CA ALA A 893 37.51 -59.72 -30.60
C ALA A 893 36.88 -58.43 -30.11
N ILE A 894 37.72 -57.48 -29.63
CA ILE A 894 37.22 -56.19 -29.07
C ILE A 894 36.52 -55.35 -30.17
N SER A 895 37.08 -55.33 -31.40
CA SER A 895 36.47 -54.62 -32.53
C SER A 895 35.14 -55.27 -32.91
N THR A 896 35.10 -56.58 -32.95
CA THR A 896 33.89 -57.35 -33.31
C THR A 896 32.77 -57.13 -32.30
N LEU A 897 33.08 -57.22 -31.03
CA LEU A 897 32.12 -56.94 -29.96
C LEU A 897 31.59 -55.52 -30.01
N ARG A 898 32.49 -54.52 -30.21
CA ARG A 898 32.13 -53.09 -30.30
C ARG A 898 31.15 -52.78 -31.47
N GLU A 899 31.37 -53.42 -32.60
CA GLU A 899 30.64 -53.07 -33.85
C GLU A 899 29.33 -53.86 -34.02
N ARG A 900 29.22 -55.04 -33.46
CA ARG A 900 28.08 -55.94 -33.74
C ARG A 900 27.03 -55.97 -32.64
N GLU A 901 27.42 -55.67 -31.38
CA GLU A 901 26.63 -56.04 -30.20
C GLU A 901 26.38 -54.80 -29.30
N ALA A 902 26.02 -55.01 -28.06
CA ALA A 902 25.83 -53.99 -27.08
C ALA A 902 27.15 -53.51 -26.46
N LEU A 903 27.35 -52.19 -26.41
CA LEU A 903 28.51 -51.58 -25.74
C LEU A 903 28.06 -50.81 -24.54
N VAL A 904 28.61 -51.14 -23.37
CA VAL A 904 28.46 -50.32 -22.14
C VAL A 904 29.73 -49.54 -21.93
N VAL A 905 29.61 -48.19 -21.90
CA VAL A 905 30.75 -47.30 -21.64
C VAL A 905 30.57 -46.73 -20.25
N LEU A 906 31.37 -47.17 -19.29
CA LEU A 906 31.42 -46.64 -17.96
C LEU A 906 32.25 -45.37 -17.89
N TRP A 907 31.80 -44.38 -17.11
CA TRP A 907 32.39 -43.07 -17.03
C TRP A 907 32.49 -42.38 -18.41
N PRO A 908 31.34 -42.16 -19.07
CA PRO A 908 31.29 -41.73 -20.48
C PRO A 908 31.86 -40.35 -20.75
N GLY A 909 32.10 -39.55 -19.70
CA GLY A 909 32.70 -38.20 -19.85
C GLY A 909 34.21 -38.17 -19.96
N LEU A 910 34.87 -39.31 -19.85
CA LEU A 910 36.34 -39.42 -19.93
C LEU A 910 36.85 -39.41 -21.37
N ARG A 911 38.14 -39.08 -21.48
CA ARG A 911 38.86 -39.12 -22.72
C ARG A 911 38.69 -40.46 -23.43
N HIS A 912 38.54 -40.48 -24.71
CA HIS A 912 38.32 -41.66 -25.58
C HIS A 912 36.94 -42.36 -25.49
N ALA A 913 36.06 -41.94 -24.62
CA ALA A 913 34.74 -42.57 -24.49
C ALA A 913 33.90 -42.40 -25.78
N ASP A 914 33.87 -41.22 -26.37
CA ASP A 914 33.20 -40.95 -27.63
C ASP A 914 33.77 -41.77 -28.79
N GLN A 915 35.12 -41.96 -28.82
CA GLN A 915 35.79 -42.81 -29.81
C GLN A 915 35.48 -44.29 -29.61
N ALA A 916 35.45 -44.77 -28.37
CA ALA A 916 35.06 -46.13 -28.04
C ALA A 916 33.61 -46.42 -28.46
N ALA A 917 32.72 -45.48 -28.22
CA ALA A 917 31.31 -45.59 -28.59
C ALA A 917 31.02 -45.38 -30.07
N GLY A 918 31.93 -44.76 -30.84
CA GLY A 918 31.69 -44.36 -32.20
C GLY A 918 30.67 -43.24 -32.37
N MET A 919 30.30 -42.60 -31.29
CA MET A 919 29.32 -41.51 -31.26
C MET A 919 29.55 -40.60 -30.04
N SER A 920 28.96 -39.42 -30.06
CA SER A 920 29.05 -38.50 -28.91
C SER A 920 28.15 -38.97 -27.77
N LEU A 921 28.74 -39.11 -26.59
CA LEU A 921 28.08 -39.51 -25.37
C LEU A 921 27.71 -38.31 -24.47
N ARG A 922 27.89 -37.07 -24.95
CA ARG A 922 27.65 -35.83 -24.16
C ARG A 922 26.23 -35.77 -23.58
N THR A 923 25.22 -36.11 -24.35
CA THR A 923 23.82 -36.04 -23.96
C THR A 923 23.43 -37.03 -22.87
N VAL A 924 24.21 -38.08 -22.67
CA VAL A 924 24.00 -39.13 -21.65
C VAL A 924 25.02 -39.04 -20.51
N THR A 925 26.00 -38.14 -20.61
CA THR A 925 27.01 -37.92 -19.60
C THR A 925 26.52 -36.92 -18.59
N ASP A 926 26.63 -37.26 -17.31
CA ASP A 926 26.44 -36.32 -16.23
C ASP A 926 27.80 -35.77 -15.77
N PRO A 927 28.14 -34.50 -16.06
CA PRO A 927 29.44 -33.93 -15.69
C PRO A 927 29.74 -33.97 -14.20
N ARG A 928 28.70 -34.02 -13.36
CA ARG A 928 28.84 -34.02 -11.88
C ARG A 928 28.84 -35.38 -11.25
N ALA A 929 28.49 -36.41 -12.05
CA ALA A 929 28.48 -37.81 -11.61
C ALA A 929 29.42 -38.70 -12.46
N MET A 930 30.41 -38.11 -13.11
CA MET A 930 31.29 -38.80 -14.07
C MET A 930 32.08 -39.95 -13.48
N THR A 931 32.44 -39.91 -12.20
CA THR A 931 33.27 -40.89 -11.51
C THR A 931 32.49 -41.77 -10.54
N LEU A 932 31.14 -41.77 -10.62
CA LEU A 932 30.36 -42.70 -9.81
C LEU A 932 30.52 -44.12 -10.34
N PRO A 933 30.88 -45.12 -9.48
CA PRO A 933 31.02 -46.51 -9.92
C PRO A 933 29.70 -47.04 -10.51
N GLY A 934 29.80 -47.70 -11.64
CA GLY A 934 28.64 -48.26 -12.34
C GLY A 934 27.83 -47.25 -13.12
N ARG A 935 28.20 -45.95 -13.09
CA ARG A 935 27.58 -44.92 -13.96
C ARG A 935 28.11 -45.06 -15.39
N GLY A 936 27.22 -45.19 -16.39
CA GLY A 936 27.63 -45.41 -17.77
C GLY A 936 26.59 -45.05 -18.78
N ALA A 937 26.93 -45.37 -20.05
CA ALA A 937 26.05 -45.29 -21.20
C ALA A 937 25.96 -46.66 -21.87
N LEU A 938 24.78 -47.11 -22.20
CA LEU A 938 24.53 -48.26 -23.05
C LEU A 938 24.35 -47.77 -24.48
N VAL A 939 25.21 -48.24 -25.37
CA VAL A 939 25.07 -48.03 -26.81
C VAL A 939 24.61 -49.35 -27.43
N TYR A 940 23.41 -49.37 -27.97
CA TYR A 940 22.82 -50.57 -28.57
C TYR A 940 21.95 -50.22 -29.77
N ARG A 941 22.23 -50.81 -30.95
CA ARG A 941 21.47 -50.55 -32.19
C ARG A 941 21.28 -49.06 -32.54
N GLY A 942 22.36 -48.29 -32.39
CA GLY A 942 22.33 -46.85 -32.68
C GLY A 942 21.61 -45.97 -31.65
N MET A 943 21.04 -46.55 -30.58
CA MET A 943 20.52 -45.85 -29.43
C MET A 943 21.58 -45.72 -28.33
N CYS A 944 21.56 -44.55 -27.68
CA CYS A 944 22.41 -44.27 -26.54
C CYS A 944 21.56 -43.99 -25.30
N LEU A 945 21.74 -44.74 -24.23
CA LEU A 945 20.94 -44.66 -23.00
C LEU A 945 21.85 -44.45 -21.79
N PRO A 946 21.61 -43.46 -20.94
CA PRO A 946 22.32 -43.34 -19.65
C PRO A 946 21.87 -44.44 -18.69
N ILE A 947 22.82 -45.05 -18.01
CA ILE A 947 22.54 -46.20 -17.10
C ILE A 947 23.27 -46.09 -15.79
N GLN A 948 22.75 -46.80 -14.80
CA GLN A 948 23.42 -47.14 -13.53
C GLN A 948 23.37 -48.62 -13.36
N ILE A 949 24.52 -49.24 -13.21
CA ILE A 949 24.63 -50.70 -12.97
C ILE A 949 24.07 -51.04 -11.63
N VAL A 950 23.30 -52.12 -11.58
CA VAL A 950 22.77 -52.71 -10.31
C VAL A 950 23.88 -53.51 -9.66
N LEU A 951 24.04 -53.33 -8.35
CA LEU A 951 24.98 -54.17 -7.61
C LEU A 951 24.46 -55.61 -7.55
N PRO A 952 25.23 -56.61 -8.01
CA PRO A 952 24.81 -58.02 -8.09
C PRO A 952 24.60 -58.62 -6.70
N HIS A 953 23.90 -59.75 -6.64
CA HIS A 953 23.71 -60.51 -5.42
C HIS A 953 25.06 -60.96 -4.83
N PRO A 954 25.27 -60.92 -3.51
CA PRO A 954 26.54 -61.29 -2.86
C PRO A 954 26.98 -62.74 -3.13
N GLU A 955 26.03 -63.63 -3.31
CA GLU A 955 26.32 -65.09 -3.56
C GLU A 955 26.84 -65.37 -4.99
N SER A 956 26.81 -64.35 -5.88
CA SER A 956 27.32 -64.53 -7.27
C SER A 956 28.84 -64.35 -7.38
N ASN A 957 29.55 -64.22 -6.27
CA ASN A 957 31.03 -64.14 -6.27
C ASN A 957 31.75 -65.44 -6.70
N ASP A 958 31.04 -66.58 -6.75
CA ASP A 958 31.60 -67.90 -7.10
C ASP A 958 31.44 -68.28 -8.60
N SER A 959 30.84 -67.42 -9.44
CA SER A 959 30.81 -67.66 -10.87
C SER A 959 32.23 -67.53 -11.48
N PRO A 960 32.69 -68.48 -12.27
CA PRO A 960 34.04 -68.43 -12.84
C PRO A 960 34.15 -67.30 -13.84
N ILE A 961 34.76 -66.17 -13.42
CA ILE A 961 35.24 -65.14 -14.34
C ILE A 961 36.67 -65.60 -14.72
N GLU A 962 36.86 -65.82 -15.99
CA GLU A 962 38.22 -66.00 -16.48
C GLU A 962 39.01 -64.69 -16.32
N HIS A 963 39.93 -64.71 -15.34
CA HIS A 963 40.92 -63.68 -15.20
C HIS A 963 42.15 -64.07 -16.00
N PRO A 964 42.70 -63.27 -16.87
CA PRO A 964 43.96 -63.52 -17.48
C PRO A 964 45.04 -63.64 -16.39
N VAL A 965 45.78 -64.73 -16.32
CA VAL A 965 46.89 -65.01 -15.40
C VAL A 965 48.12 -64.17 -15.75
#